data_6954f3499218fad634aa98f99acd09df
#
_entry.id   6954f3499218fad634aa98f99acd09df
#
_cell.length_a   1.000
_cell.length_b   1.000
_cell.length_c   1.000
_cell.angle_alpha   90.00
_cell.angle_beta   90.00
_cell.angle_gamma   90.00
#
_symmetry.space_group_name_H-M   'P 1'
#
loop_
_entity.id
_entity.type
_entity.pdbx_description
1 polymer ?
#
loop_
_entity_poly.entity_id
_entity_poly.type
_entity_poly.pdbx_seq_one_letter_code
_entity_poly.pdbx_strand_id
1 'polypeptide(L)'
;MKFTDGYWRKRDGLTVLHPAHLQDTQPGADSLTAWAAVRRIHHRGDTLNAPLITVTCTAPAPDVIRVTIEHFQGERSLTPNFHISESPGDVTVDATSITSGALTARFSDGDNWALDFLADGRRLTGSGWKGMGVVTGPDGDYIHEQLDLGVGHAVYGLGERFGPLVKNGQTVDVWQEDGGTSSEQSYKNVPFYFTNGGYGVLVDHPGKVSFEVASEMVTRTQFSVAGQRLSYLVIYGPTPADVIRKYTALTGRPALPPAWSFGLWLTTSFTTDYDEETVNKFVGGMADRDLPLSVFHFDCFWMREFNWCDFEWDSRVFPDPPGMLKRLADRGLKTCLWINPYIAQRSPLFAEGKSKGFLVRRPNGDVFQWDLWQAGMALVDFTNPEAREWYAGKLRALAEMGVDAFKSDFGERVPTDVVWHDGSDPERMHNYYTQLYNEVVFDVLREVKGEGEAVLFARSATVGGQQFPVHWGGDNSSTFESMAESLRGGLSLMSSGFGFWSHDIGGFEGMPDPAVFKRWVAFGLLSSHSRLHGSSSYRVPWLFDEEAVDVLRSFTHLKHRLMPYIYAAAREAHLTGLPVMRPMAVAFPADPAVTYLDRQYMLGPDLLVAPVFAAAGDVSYYVPAGRWTRYLPATGTATTVEGPAWIQETHGFDTAPLLVRPGTVLPVGARQDRPDYDYRDGVTLHLFEPAPGKTAVVVPGPAGADTVFTVSVEGSQIVVGRMGHPLPWNVKLGDTVTELAADQDSCTLTLG
;
A
#
# COMPACT_ATOMS: atom_id res chain seq x y z
N MET A 1 -18.29 -13.59 5.85
CA MET A 1 -19.68 -13.86 6.31
C MET A 1 -19.67 -15.10 7.21
N LYS A 2 -20.42 -15.10 8.31
CA LYS A 2 -20.53 -16.25 9.22
C LYS A 2 -21.70 -17.13 8.82
N PHE A 3 -21.46 -18.42 8.69
CA PHE A 3 -22.48 -19.42 8.31
C PHE A 3 -22.91 -20.31 9.50
N THR A 4 -22.22 -20.20 10.61
CA THR A 4 -22.51 -20.98 11.83
C THR A 4 -22.67 -20.08 13.06
N ASP A 5 -23.38 -20.61 14.07
CA ASP A 5 -23.44 -20.06 15.41
C ASP A 5 -22.56 -20.90 16.33
N GLY A 6 -21.49 -20.28 16.83
CA GLY A 6 -20.48 -20.92 17.67
C GLY A 6 -19.82 -22.14 17.01
N TYR A 7 -19.73 -22.17 15.67
CA TYR A 7 -19.16 -23.27 14.86
C TYR A 7 -19.95 -24.59 14.89
N TRP A 8 -20.76 -24.83 15.90
CA TRP A 8 -21.50 -26.09 16.08
C TRP A 8 -22.81 -26.14 15.30
N ARG A 9 -23.53 -25.04 15.25
CA ARG A 9 -24.86 -24.96 14.65
C ARG A 9 -24.85 -24.12 13.38
N LYS A 10 -25.36 -24.67 12.30
CA LYS A 10 -25.65 -23.88 11.10
C LYS A 10 -26.71 -22.81 11.42
N ARG A 11 -26.56 -21.63 10.88
CA ARG A 11 -27.61 -20.59 10.97
C ARG A 11 -28.89 -21.07 10.28
N ASP A 12 -30.02 -20.65 10.81
CA ASP A 12 -31.32 -21.06 10.30
C ASP A 12 -31.47 -20.58 8.83
N GLY A 13 -32.09 -21.42 7.98
CA GLY A 13 -32.30 -21.16 6.56
C GLY A 13 -31.11 -21.52 5.65
N LEU A 14 -29.95 -21.89 6.19
CA LEU A 14 -28.80 -22.27 5.39
C LEU A 14 -28.73 -23.78 5.17
N THR A 15 -28.41 -24.17 3.93
CA THR A 15 -27.93 -25.50 3.59
C THR A 15 -26.47 -25.42 3.23
N VAL A 16 -25.62 -26.26 3.82
CA VAL A 16 -24.18 -26.28 3.54
C VAL A 16 -23.78 -27.69 3.12
N LEU A 17 -23.16 -27.77 1.96
CA LEU A 17 -22.58 -28.97 1.40
C LEU A 17 -21.06 -28.93 1.60
N HIS A 18 -20.52 -29.89 2.34
CA HIS A 18 -19.09 -30.04 2.54
C HIS A 18 -18.54 -31.26 1.83
N PRO A 19 -17.32 -31.21 1.27
CA PRO A 19 -16.63 -32.40 0.82
C PRO A 19 -16.51 -33.43 1.95
N ALA A 20 -16.90 -34.67 1.71
CA ALA A 20 -16.78 -35.76 2.67
C ALA A 20 -15.52 -36.57 2.44
N HIS A 21 -15.23 -36.92 1.18
CA HIS A 21 -14.03 -37.64 0.77
C HIS A 21 -13.68 -37.37 -0.70
N LEU A 22 -12.45 -37.66 -1.04
CA LEU A 22 -11.95 -37.65 -2.41
C LEU A 22 -12.57 -38.81 -3.18
N GLN A 23 -13.31 -38.54 -4.26
CA GLN A 23 -13.94 -39.55 -5.08
C GLN A 23 -13.00 -40.00 -6.21
N ASP A 24 -12.34 -39.07 -6.86
CA ASP A 24 -11.45 -39.30 -7.99
C ASP A 24 -10.51 -38.11 -8.19
N THR A 25 -9.41 -38.34 -8.91
CA THR A 25 -8.47 -37.30 -9.35
C THR A 25 -8.09 -37.49 -10.81
N GLN A 26 -7.77 -36.37 -11.46
CA GLN A 26 -7.23 -36.35 -12.81
C GLN A 26 -5.99 -35.47 -12.85
N PRO A 27 -4.79 -36.07 -12.88
CA PRO A 27 -3.57 -35.34 -13.16
C PRO A 27 -3.52 -34.88 -14.62
N GLY A 28 -3.25 -33.56 -14.82
CA GLY A 28 -2.90 -32.97 -16.11
C GLY A 28 -1.40 -32.77 -16.24
N ALA A 29 -0.96 -32.04 -17.25
CA ALA A 29 0.47 -31.69 -17.44
C ALA A 29 0.97 -30.71 -16.38
N ASP A 30 0.13 -29.74 -16.00
CA ASP A 30 0.40 -28.62 -15.09
C ASP A 30 -0.76 -28.33 -14.14
N SER A 31 -1.68 -29.26 -14.01
CA SER A 31 -2.89 -29.14 -13.20
C SER A 31 -3.28 -30.46 -12.55
N LEU A 32 -3.96 -30.38 -11.43
CA LEU A 32 -4.54 -31.54 -10.75
C LEU A 32 -6.00 -31.21 -10.41
N THR A 33 -6.93 -31.97 -11.01
CA THR A 33 -8.36 -31.86 -10.71
C THR A 33 -8.80 -32.98 -9.78
N ALA A 34 -9.54 -32.64 -8.74
CA ALA A 34 -10.10 -33.55 -7.77
C ALA A 34 -11.63 -33.40 -7.71
N TRP A 35 -12.34 -34.51 -7.60
CA TRP A 35 -13.78 -34.55 -7.39
C TRP A 35 -14.09 -35.03 -5.98
N ALA A 36 -14.76 -34.19 -5.20
CA ALA A 36 -15.11 -34.45 -3.83
C ALA A 36 -16.61 -34.65 -3.68
N ALA A 37 -17.02 -35.85 -3.29
CA ALA A 37 -18.41 -36.14 -2.99
C ALA A 37 -18.78 -35.57 -1.60
N VAL A 38 -20.00 -35.02 -1.46
CA VAL A 38 -20.49 -34.46 -0.18
C VAL A 38 -20.98 -35.53 0.82
N ARG A 39 -20.90 -36.78 0.44
CA ARG A 39 -21.14 -37.97 1.26
C ARG A 39 -20.26 -39.13 0.80
N ARG A 40 -20.03 -40.11 1.65
CA ARG A 40 -19.28 -41.32 1.27
C ARG A 40 -20.03 -42.10 0.23
N ILE A 41 -19.31 -42.55 -0.79
CA ILE A 41 -19.81 -43.38 -1.90
C ILE A 41 -19.25 -44.81 -1.69
N HIS A 42 -20.12 -45.75 -1.30
CA HIS A 42 -19.72 -47.15 -1.07
C HIS A 42 -19.97 -48.01 -2.32
N HIS A 43 -20.94 -47.63 -3.13
CA HIS A 43 -21.26 -48.31 -4.40
C HIS A 43 -21.91 -47.33 -5.41
N ARG A 44 -22.05 -47.72 -6.63
CA ARG A 44 -22.55 -46.87 -7.75
C ARG A 44 -23.89 -46.19 -7.43
N GLY A 45 -24.80 -46.87 -6.70
CA GLY A 45 -26.10 -46.30 -6.34
C GLY A 45 -26.00 -45.09 -5.42
N ASP A 46 -24.92 -44.96 -4.62
CA ASP A 46 -24.72 -43.83 -3.71
C ASP A 46 -24.41 -42.50 -4.44
N THR A 47 -24.09 -42.61 -5.75
CA THR A 47 -23.85 -41.40 -6.57
C THR A 47 -25.13 -40.69 -6.96
N LEU A 48 -26.30 -41.33 -6.85
CA LEU A 48 -27.57 -40.70 -7.17
C LEU A 48 -27.91 -39.63 -6.12
N ASN A 49 -28.25 -38.42 -6.58
CA ASN A 49 -28.52 -37.25 -5.74
C ASN A 49 -27.39 -36.93 -4.78
N ALA A 50 -26.14 -37.22 -5.12
CA ALA A 50 -24.95 -36.85 -4.39
C ALA A 50 -24.28 -35.65 -5.10
N PRO A 51 -24.31 -34.44 -4.55
CA PRO A 51 -23.58 -33.33 -5.10
C PRO A 51 -22.06 -33.62 -5.14
N LEU A 52 -21.41 -33.09 -6.16
CA LEU A 52 -19.99 -33.25 -6.39
C LEU A 52 -19.34 -31.87 -6.49
N ILE A 53 -18.30 -31.65 -5.71
CA ILE A 53 -17.52 -30.40 -5.74
C ILE A 53 -16.25 -30.68 -6.52
N THR A 54 -15.97 -29.88 -7.53
CA THR A 54 -14.74 -29.95 -8.32
C THR A 54 -13.71 -28.99 -7.74
N VAL A 55 -12.50 -29.47 -7.50
CA VAL A 55 -11.37 -28.68 -7.00
C VAL A 55 -10.20 -28.85 -7.94
N THR A 56 -9.80 -27.75 -8.59
CA THR A 56 -8.66 -27.75 -9.53
C THR A 56 -7.50 -26.94 -8.94
N CYS A 57 -6.32 -27.55 -8.88
CA CYS A 57 -5.07 -26.90 -8.51
C CYS A 57 -4.22 -26.66 -9.76
N THR A 58 -3.69 -25.44 -9.93
CA THR A 58 -2.73 -25.06 -10.97
C THR A 58 -1.57 -24.27 -10.35
N ALA A 59 -0.46 -24.12 -11.09
CA ALA A 59 0.75 -23.47 -10.60
C ALA A 59 1.10 -22.24 -11.47
N PRO A 60 0.56 -21.05 -11.19
CA PRO A 60 0.81 -19.85 -12.00
C PRO A 60 2.22 -19.30 -11.89
N ALA A 61 2.98 -19.62 -10.83
CA ALA A 61 4.37 -19.24 -10.64
C ALA A 61 5.08 -20.21 -9.67
N PRO A 62 6.43 -20.19 -9.60
CA PRO A 62 7.16 -20.95 -8.60
C PRO A 62 6.71 -20.58 -7.18
N ASP A 63 6.51 -21.59 -6.32
CA ASP A 63 6.02 -21.45 -4.94
C ASP A 63 4.60 -20.85 -4.82
N VAL A 64 3.81 -20.92 -5.89
CA VAL A 64 2.41 -20.44 -5.90
C VAL A 64 1.51 -21.51 -6.47
N ILE A 65 0.42 -21.82 -5.76
CA ILE A 65 -0.61 -22.72 -6.22
C ILE A 65 -1.96 -22.00 -6.17
N ARG A 66 -2.65 -21.99 -7.32
CA ARG A 66 -4.04 -21.56 -7.43
C ARG A 66 -4.96 -22.74 -7.20
N VAL A 67 -5.97 -22.53 -6.36
CA VAL A 67 -7.07 -23.48 -6.13
C VAL A 67 -8.35 -22.85 -6.63
N THR A 68 -9.07 -23.58 -7.47
CA THR A 68 -10.41 -23.21 -7.92
C THR A 68 -11.42 -24.25 -7.47
N ILE A 69 -12.44 -23.80 -6.75
CA ILE A 69 -13.53 -24.62 -6.23
C ILE A 69 -14.77 -24.32 -7.04
N GLU A 70 -15.42 -25.34 -7.59
CA GLU A 70 -16.63 -25.19 -8.40
C GLU A 70 -17.69 -26.21 -7.99
N HIS A 71 -18.92 -25.74 -7.80
CA HIS A 71 -20.08 -26.60 -7.62
C HIS A 71 -20.75 -26.86 -8.97
N PHE A 72 -21.22 -25.83 -9.66
CA PHE A 72 -21.81 -25.91 -10.98
C PHE A 72 -20.89 -25.26 -12.02
N GLN A 73 -20.53 -26.03 -13.05
CA GLN A 73 -19.63 -25.57 -14.13
C GLN A 73 -20.37 -24.84 -15.26
N GLY A 74 -21.70 -24.75 -15.21
CA GLY A 74 -22.51 -24.03 -16.20
C GLY A 74 -22.64 -22.53 -15.95
N GLU A 75 -22.03 -22.00 -14.90
CA GLU A 75 -22.04 -20.57 -14.61
C GLU A 75 -21.21 -19.80 -15.65
N ARG A 76 -21.75 -18.68 -16.14
CA ARG A 76 -21.01 -17.84 -17.09
C ARG A 76 -19.80 -17.24 -16.42
N SER A 77 -18.71 -17.08 -17.15
CA SER A 77 -17.57 -16.30 -16.67
C SER A 77 -17.95 -14.83 -16.54
N LEU A 78 -17.75 -14.26 -15.35
CA LEU A 78 -18.00 -12.86 -15.08
C LEU A 78 -16.70 -12.06 -15.19
N THR A 79 -16.82 -10.83 -15.67
CA THR A 79 -15.77 -9.81 -15.73
C THR A 79 -16.15 -8.63 -14.83
N PRO A 80 -15.21 -7.80 -14.35
CA PRO A 80 -13.75 -7.90 -14.51
C PRO A 80 -13.13 -9.02 -13.66
N ASN A 81 -11.87 -9.33 -13.94
CA ASN A 81 -11.02 -10.18 -13.12
C ASN A 81 -9.72 -9.41 -12.78
N PHE A 82 -9.05 -9.78 -11.69
CA PHE A 82 -7.72 -9.25 -11.43
C PHE A 82 -6.73 -9.69 -12.50
N HIS A 83 -5.82 -8.79 -12.84
CA HIS A 83 -4.70 -9.15 -13.70
C HIS A 83 -3.64 -9.86 -12.85
N ILE A 84 -3.43 -11.15 -13.08
CA ILE A 84 -2.39 -11.96 -12.45
C ILE A 84 -1.36 -12.31 -13.52
N SER A 85 -0.14 -11.85 -13.34
CA SER A 85 0.99 -12.19 -14.22
C SER A 85 1.44 -13.61 -13.95
N GLU A 86 1.24 -14.50 -14.89
CA GLU A 86 1.62 -15.90 -14.76
C GLU A 86 2.98 -16.14 -15.40
N SER A 87 3.87 -16.79 -14.68
CA SER A 87 5.18 -17.25 -15.13
C SER A 87 5.48 -18.61 -14.52
N PRO A 88 4.81 -19.68 -15.02
CA PRO A 88 4.98 -21.02 -14.49
C PRO A 88 6.43 -21.47 -14.53
N GLY A 89 6.89 -22.10 -13.45
CA GLY A 89 8.17 -22.80 -13.39
C GLY A 89 8.00 -24.29 -13.70
N ASP A 90 8.94 -25.11 -13.24
CA ASP A 90 8.79 -26.55 -13.28
C ASP A 90 7.66 -26.99 -12.35
N VAL A 91 6.71 -27.76 -12.89
CA VAL A 91 5.55 -28.29 -12.17
C VAL A 91 5.64 -29.81 -12.16
N THR A 92 5.46 -30.42 -11.01
CA THR A 92 5.35 -31.88 -10.89
C THR A 92 3.94 -32.21 -10.42
N VAL A 93 3.28 -33.11 -11.14
CA VAL A 93 1.91 -33.57 -10.85
C VAL A 93 1.93 -35.08 -10.70
N ASP A 94 1.38 -35.58 -9.60
CA ASP A 94 1.11 -37.00 -9.42
C ASP A 94 -0.39 -37.25 -9.14
N ALA A 95 -0.75 -38.48 -8.74
CA ALA A 95 -2.16 -38.87 -8.57
C ALA A 95 -2.91 -37.99 -7.56
N THR A 96 -2.26 -37.46 -6.54
CA THR A 96 -2.91 -36.73 -5.44
C THR A 96 -2.22 -35.41 -5.07
N SER A 97 -1.12 -35.05 -5.74
CA SER A 97 -0.41 -33.82 -5.44
C SER A 97 0.09 -33.06 -6.65
N ILE A 98 0.22 -31.75 -6.51
CA ILE A 98 0.86 -30.83 -7.44
C ILE A 98 1.90 -30.02 -6.70
N THR A 99 3.11 -29.92 -7.25
CA THR A 99 4.24 -29.20 -6.69
C THR A 99 4.76 -28.17 -7.66
N SER A 100 4.97 -26.95 -7.16
CA SER A 100 5.62 -25.84 -7.87
C SER A 100 6.67 -25.22 -6.97
N GLY A 101 7.94 -25.24 -7.38
CA GLY A 101 9.04 -24.86 -6.52
C GLY A 101 9.09 -25.67 -5.24
N ALA A 102 9.07 -25.02 -4.08
CA ALA A 102 9.02 -25.68 -2.78
C ALA A 102 7.60 -25.99 -2.28
N LEU A 103 6.56 -25.38 -2.90
CA LEU A 103 5.17 -25.53 -2.46
C LEU A 103 4.50 -26.74 -3.10
N THR A 104 3.88 -27.58 -2.27
CA THR A 104 3.06 -28.73 -2.70
C THR A 104 1.64 -28.58 -2.16
N ALA A 105 0.63 -28.71 -3.02
CA ALA A 105 -0.76 -28.98 -2.63
C ALA A 105 -1.03 -30.47 -2.77
N ARG A 106 -1.60 -31.08 -1.72
CA ARG A 106 -1.83 -32.51 -1.63
C ARG A 106 -3.22 -32.82 -1.13
N PHE A 107 -3.99 -33.57 -1.92
CA PHE A 107 -5.26 -34.16 -1.49
C PHE A 107 -5.02 -35.40 -0.63
N SER A 108 -5.86 -35.59 0.39
CA SER A 108 -5.83 -36.80 1.19
C SER A 108 -6.27 -38.00 0.37
N ASP A 109 -5.51 -39.09 0.46
CA ASP A 109 -5.86 -40.40 -0.08
C ASP A 109 -6.63 -41.29 0.92
N GLY A 110 -6.92 -40.73 2.11
CA GLY A 110 -7.64 -41.40 3.18
C GLY A 110 -9.17 -41.26 3.12
N ASP A 111 -9.82 -41.76 4.16
CA ASP A 111 -11.29 -41.81 4.27
C ASP A 111 -11.99 -40.44 4.35
N ASN A 112 -11.27 -39.37 4.66
CA ASN A 112 -11.83 -38.03 4.84
C ASN A 112 -11.18 -37.04 3.88
N TRP A 113 -11.97 -36.10 3.42
CA TRP A 113 -11.49 -34.98 2.62
C TRP A 113 -10.44 -34.15 3.37
N ALA A 114 -9.32 -33.86 2.72
CA ALA A 114 -8.39 -32.81 3.11
C ALA A 114 -7.58 -32.34 1.90
N LEU A 115 -7.26 -31.05 1.87
CA LEU A 115 -6.30 -30.43 0.96
C LEU A 115 -5.24 -29.75 1.80
N ASP A 116 -4.02 -30.25 1.80
CA ASP A 116 -2.88 -29.74 2.57
C ASP A 116 -1.89 -28.99 1.70
N PHE A 117 -1.35 -27.90 2.20
CA PHE A 117 -0.24 -27.14 1.61
C PHE A 117 1.02 -27.35 2.43
N LEU A 118 2.06 -27.87 1.75
CA LEU A 118 3.34 -28.24 2.39
C LEU A 118 4.50 -27.50 1.71
N ALA A 119 5.49 -27.13 2.47
CA ALA A 119 6.78 -26.66 1.96
C ALA A 119 7.91 -27.09 2.89
N ASP A 120 9.06 -27.43 2.35
CA ASP A 120 10.24 -27.88 3.09
C ASP A 120 9.95 -28.99 4.11
N GLY A 121 9.09 -29.95 3.74
CA GLY A 121 8.66 -31.05 4.58
C GLY A 121 7.70 -30.70 5.71
N ARG A 122 7.23 -29.46 5.79
CA ARG A 122 6.35 -28.92 6.83
C ARG A 122 4.96 -28.60 6.23
N ARG A 123 3.89 -28.96 6.93
CA ARG A 123 2.54 -28.47 6.61
C ARG A 123 2.42 -27.00 7.02
N LEU A 124 2.09 -26.16 6.07
CA LEU A 124 1.88 -24.72 6.28
C LEU A 124 0.46 -24.42 6.74
N THR A 125 -0.51 -24.93 6.00
CA THR A 125 -1.95 -24.78 6.21
C THR A 125 -2.69 -25.88 5.46
N GLY A 126 -4.01 -25.88 5.52
CA GLY A 126 -4.86 -26.78 4.74
C GLY A 126 -6.32 -26.61 5.04
N SER A 127 -7.14 -27.25 4.23
CA SER A 127 -8.60 -27.31 4.32
C SER A 127 -9.01 -28.75 4.62
N GLY A 128 -9.47 -28.97 5.83
CA GLY A 128 -9.90 -30.29 6.29
C GLY A 128 -11.42 -30.38 6.45
N TRP A 129 -11.85 -31.14 7.45
CA TRP A 129 -13.27 -31.36 7.75
C TRP A 129 -14.03 -30.03 7.92
N LYS A 130 -15.11 -29.87 7.13
CA LYS A 130 -15.93 -28.64 7.03
C LYS A 130 -15.14 -27.36 6.65
N GLY A 131 -13.94 -27.48 6.16
CA GLY A 131 -13.13 -26.32 5.74
C GLY A 131 -13.73 -25.65 4.51
N MET A 132 -14.02 -26.44 3.50
CA MET A 132 -14.65 -26.01 2.24
C MET A 132 -16.15 -26.23 2.27
N GLY A 133 -16.94 -25.34 1.64
CA GLY A 133 -18.37 -25.55 1.56
C GLY A 133 -19.07 -24.71 0.50
N VAL A 134 -20.14 -25.32 -0.06
CA VAL A 134 -21.13 -24.63 -0.88
C VAL A 134 -22.34 -24.36 0.01
N VAL A 135 -22.75 -23.12 0.10
CA VAL A 135 -23.83 -22.64 0.98
C VAL A 135 -24.97 -22.14 0.12
N THR A 136 -26.18 -22.63 0.40
CA THR A 136 -27.42 -22.09 -0.18
C THR A 136 -28.25 -21.49 0.94
N GLY A 137 -28.72 -20.27 0.75
CA GLY A 137 -29.50 -19.52 1.73
C GLY A 137 -30.55 -18.60 1.11
N PRO A 138 -31.35 -17.93 1.93
CA PRO A 138 -32.38 -17.02 1.44
C PRO A 138 -31.80 -15.80 0.69
N ASP A 139 -30.57 -15.42 1.00
CA ASP A 139 -29.89 -14.26 0.41
C ASP A 139 -29.00 -14.65 -0.80
N GLY A 140 -29.08 -15.92 -1.24
CA GLY A 140 -28.30 -16.43 -2.38
C GLY A 140 -27.37 -17.59 -2.01
N ASP A 141 -26.55 -17.95 -3.00
CA ASP A 141 -25.57 -19.01 -2.88
C ASP A 141 -24.16 -18.43 -2.64
N TYR A 142 -23.36 -19.16 -1.86
CA TYR A 142 -21.98 -18.77 -1.55
C TYR A 142 -21.07 -19.99 -1.59
N ILE A 143 -19.80 -19.75 -1.90
CA ILE A 143 -18.71 -20.70 -1.63
C ILE A 143 -17.81 -20.13 -0.56
N HIS A 144 -17.41 -20.93 0.40
CA HIS A 144 -16.40 -20.59 1.38
C HIS A 144 -15.25 -21.59 1.42
N GLU A 145 -14.11 -21.10 1.84
CA GLU A 145 -12.93 -21.87 2.21
C GLU A 145 -12.45 -21.44 3.59
N GLN A 146 -12.00 -22.40 4.40
CA GLN A 146 -11.38 -22.17 5.70
C GLN A 146 -10.00 -22.83 5.71
N LEU A 147 -8.97 -22.02 5.80
CA LEU A 147 -7.60 -22.49 5.93
C LEU A 147 -7.15 -22.46 7.40
N ASP A 148 -6.52 -23.55 7.83
CA ASP A 148 -6.06 -23.71 9.20
C ASP A 148 -5.01 -22.68 9.58
N LEU A 149 -5.10 -22.13 10.80
CA LEU A 149 -4.09 -21.33 11.45
C LEU A 149 -3.36 -22.15 12.51
N GLY A 150 -2.03 -22.16 12.43
CA GLY A 150 -1.18 -22.77 13.45
C GLY A 150 -1.22 -22.00 14.77
N VAL A 151 -0.76 -22.65 15.83
CA VAL A 151 -0.62 -22.00 17.14
C VAL A 151 0.35 -20.82 17.03
N GLY A 152 -0.11 -19.63 17.44
CA GLY A 152 0.66 -18.39 17.37
C GLY A 152 0.72 -17.75 15.98
N HIS A 153 0.00 -18.27 14.98
CA HIS A 153 -0.09 -17.62 13.66
C HIS A 153 -0.91 -16.34 13.76
N ALA A 154 -0.32 -15.25 13.31
CA ALA A 154 -0.94 -13.94 13.15
C ALA A 154 -1.17 -13.64 11.67
N VAL A 155 -2.29 -13.00 11.37
CA VAL A 155 -2.72 -12.64 10.00
C VAL A 155 -2.60 -11.13 9.81
N TYR A 156 -2.00 -10.70 8.70
CA TYR A 156 -1.76 -9.30 8.32
C TYR A 156 -2.26 -9.03 6.90
N GLY A 157 -2.54 -7.77 6.57
CA GLY A 157 -2.99 -7.36 5.23
C GLY A 157 -4.47 -7.00 5.16
N LEU A 158 -5.16 -7.42 4.11
CA LEU A 158 -6.56 -7.11 3.78
C LEU A 158 -6.81 -5.64 3.44
N GLY A 159 -5.80 -4.96 2.85
CA GLY A 159 -5.88 -3.55 2.46
C GLY A 159 -5.61 -2.59 3.62
N GLU A 160 -6.01 -1.33 3.46
CA GLU A 160 -5.86 -0.30 4.49
C GLU A 160 -6.93 -0.48 5.57
N ARG A 161 -6.52 -0.83 6.78
CA ARG A 161 -7.42 -1.08 7.91
C ARG A 161 -6.93 -0.32 9.14
N PHE A 162 -7.76 0.55 9.67
CA PHE A 162 -7.42 1.48 10.75
C PHE A 162 -7.49 0.86 12.14
N GLY A 163 -8.13 -0.30 12.28
CA GLY A 163 -8.15 -1.12 13.48
C GLY A 163 -6.83 -1.87 13.72
N PRO A 164 -6.77 -2.83 14.65
CA PRO A 164 -5.56 -3.57 14.98
C PRO A 164 -4.86 -4.15 13.75
N LEU A 165 -3.51 -4.05 13.71
CA LEU A 165 -2.71 -4.53 12.58
C LEU A 165 -2.84 -6.04 12.37
N VAL A 166 -2.82 -6.82 13.45
CA VAL A 166 -3.12 -8.26 13.44
C VAL A 166 -4.63 -8.45 13.31
N LYS A 167 -5.06 -9.22 12.31
CA LYS A 167 -6.49 -9.38 11.95
C LYS A 167 -7.20 -10.50 12.70
N ASN A 168 -6.50 -11.30 13.50
CA ASN A 168 -7.09 -12.39 14.27
C ASN A 168 -8.23 -11.86 15.17
N GLY A 169 -9.38 -12.52 15.12
CA GLY A 169 -10.61 -12.11 15.82
C GLY A 169 -11.48 -11.11 15.06
N GLN A 170 -11.10 -10.69 13.85
CA GLN A 170 -11.83 -9.70 13.06
C GLN A 170 -12.66 -10.35 11.94
N THR A 171 -13.82 -9.76 11.65
CA THR A 171 -14.55 -9.91 10.39
C THR A 171 -14.15 -8.75 9.49
N VAL A 172 -13.77 -9.02 8.25
CA VAL A 172 -13.35 -8.00 7.28
C VAL A 172 -14.07 -8.23 5.96
N ASP A 173 -14.92 -7.29 5.57
CA ASP A 173 -15.51 -7.25 4.23
C ASP A 173 -14.60 -6.44 3.29
N VAL A 174 -14.20 -7.06 2.19
CA VAL A 174 -13.49 -6.42 1.09
C VAL A 174 -14.53 -5.80 0.17
N TRP A 175 -14.87 -4.55 0.46
CA TRP A 175 -15.89 -3.77 -0.23
C TRP A 175 -15.54 -2.30 -0.13
N GLN A 176 -15.52 -1.59 -1.26
CA GLN A 176 -15.09 -0.19 -1.32
C GLN A 176 -16.14 0.75 -0.70
N GLU A 177 -15.80 1.32 0.44
CA GLU A 177 -16.66 2.27 1.16
C GLU A 177 -15.82 3.39 1.79
N ASP A 178 -16.42 4.57 1.89
CA ASP A 178 -15.82 5.73 2.53
C ASP A 178 -16.34 5.88 3.97
N GLY A 179 -15.51 5.53 4.92
CA GLY A 179 -15.82 5.60 6.36
C GLY A 179 -14.84 6.46 7.16
N GLY A 180 -13.95 7.22 6.49
CA GLY A 180 -12.84 7.90 7.16
C GLY A 180 -11.85 6.91 7.78
N THR A 181 -11.10 7.35 8.81
CA THR A 181 -10.07 6.51 9.46
C THR A 181 -10.53 5.87 10.78
N SER A 182 -11.76 6.12 11.22
CA SER A 182 -12.27 5.70 12.54
C SER A 182 -13.29 4.55 12.50
N SER A 183 -13.40 3.83 11.38
CA SER A 183 -14.32 2.71 11.22
C SER A 183 -13.67 1.50 10.54
N GLU A 184 -14.44 0.39 10.42
CA GLU A 184 -14.01 -0.78 9.66
C GLU A 184 -14.09 -0.59 8.14
N GLN A 185 -14.77 0.44 7.66
CA GLN A 185 -14.89 0.75 6.24
C GLN A 185 -13.56 1.23 5.67
N SER A 186 -13.32 0.92 4.40
CA SER A 186 -12.12 1.34 3.68
C SER A 186 -12.38 1.44 2.19
N TYR A 187 -11.67 2.32 1.52
CA TYR A 187 -11.64 2.42 0.06
C TYR A 187 -10.30 1.93 -0.55
N LYS A 188 -9.48 1.20 0.22
CA LYS A 188 -8.31 0.45 -0.27
C LYS A 188 -8.44 -1.00 0.19
N ASN A 189 -9.24 -1.75 -0.56
CA ASN A 189 -9.64 -3.10 -0.26
C ASN A 189 -8.85 -4.09 -1.10
N VAL A 190 -8.05 -4.93 -0.44
CA VAL A 190 -7.21 -5.94 -1.09
C VAL A 190 -7.48 -7.30 -0.47
N PRO A 191 -8.04 -8.29 -1.18
CA PRO A 191 -8.35 -9.60 -0.63
C PRO A 191 -7.10 -10.49 -0.52
N PHE A 192 -6.02 -9.93 0.01
CA PHE A 192 -4.73 -10.59 0.25
C PHE A 192 -4.33 -10.46 1.70
N TYR A 193 -3.93 -11.57 2.29
CA TYR A 193 -3.28 -11.62 3.60
C TYR A 193 -2.03 -12.49 3.58
N PHE A 194 -1.14 -12.26 4.53
CA PHE A 194 -0.07 -13.18 4.85
C PHE A 194 -0.03 -13.51 6.34
N THR A 195 0.70 -14.56 6.68
CA THR A 195 0.90 -15.00 8.07
C THR A 195 2.40 -15.02 8.43
N ASN A 196 2.69 -14.97 9.72
CA ASN A 196 4.04 -15.30 10.21
C ASN A 196 4.35 -16.83 10.12
N GLY A 197 3.41 -17.62 9.63
CA GLY A 197 3.56 -19.08 9.41
C GLY A 197 4.25 -19.45 8.09
N GLY A 198 4.62 -18.47 7.25
CA GLY A 198 5.38 -18.70 6.02
C GLY A 198 4.50 -18.89 4.77
N TYR A 199 3.32 -18.32 4.76
CA TYR A 199 2.44 -18.28 3.57
C TYR A 199 1.55 -17.05 3.54
N GLY A 200 1.10 -16.71 2.33
CA GLY A 200 0.04 -15.74 2.08
C GLY A 200 -1.06 -16.32 1.21
N VAL A 201 -2.20 -15.66 1.19
CA VAL A 201 -3.38 -16.04 0.37
C VAL A 201 -3.93 -14.82 -0.32
N LEU A 202 -4.11 -14.92 -1.63
CA LEU A 202 -4.87 -13.96 -2.44
C LEU A 202 -6.17 -14.62 -2.88
N VAL A 203 -7.32 -14.06 -2.50
CA VAL A 203 -8.61 -14.47 -3.06
C VAL A 203 -8.79 -13.78 -4.41
N ASP A 204 -8.81 -14.56 -5.48
CA ASP A 204 -8.87 -14.05 -6.86
C ASP A 204 -10.33 -13.75 -7.26
N HIS A 205 -10.90 -12.74 -6.59
CA HIS A 205 -12.28 -12.31 -6.79
C HIS A 205 -12.40 -10.78 -6.57
N PRO A 206 -12.70 -10.00 -7.61
CA PRO A 206 -12.78 -8.54 -7.50
C PRO A 206 -14.06 -8.02 -6.85
N GLY A 207 -15.14 -8.81 -6.77
CA GLY A 207 -16.37 -8.46 -6.05
C GLY A 207 -16.20 -8.56 -4.54
N LYS A 208 -17.32 -8.59 -3.82
CA LYS A 208 -17.31 -8.70 -2.34
C LYS A 208 -16.69 -10.01 -1.87
N VAL A 209 -15.67 -9.92 -1.04
CA VAL A 209 -15.09 -11.04 -0.30
C VAL A 209 -15.22 -10.79 1.19
N SER A 210 -15.86 -11.71 1.91
CA SER A 210 -15.96 -11.64 3.36
C SER A 210 -14.93 -12.54 4.03
N PHE A 211 -14.11 -11.98 4.91
CA PHE A 211 -13.14 -12.71 5.71
C PHE A 211 -13.61 -12.84 7.17
N GLU A 212 -13.52 -14.04 7.71
CA GLU A 212 -13.64 -14.35 9.13
C GLU A 212 -12.28 -14.84 9.63
N VAL A 213 -11.45 -13.91 10.11
CA VAL A 213 -10.09 -14.21 10.55
C VAL A 213 -10.10 -14.65 12.00
N ALA A 214 -10.00 -15.95 12.27
CA ALA A 214 -10.08 -16.52 13.62
C ALA A 214 -11.32 -16.03 14.42
N SER A 215 -12.42 -15.74 13.72
CA SER A 215 -13.64 -15.15 14.33
C SER A 215 -14.85 -16.09 14.30
N GLU A 216 -15.08 -16.87 13.25
CA GLU A 216 -16.08 -17.94 13.25
C GLU A 216 -15.50 -19.21 13.88
N MET A 217 -14.26 -19.57 13.51
CA MET A 217 -13.46 -20.60 14.16
C MET A 217 -12.08 -20.05 14.47
N VAL A 218 -11.66 -20.02 15.72
CA VAL A 218 -10.44 -19.34 16.17
C VAL A 218 -9.13 -19.92 15.61
N THR A 219 -9.18 -21.14 15.08
CA THR A 219 -8.03 -21.83 14.45
C THR A 219 -8.04 -21.78 12.93
N ARG A 220 -8.88 -20.93 12.33
CA ARG A 220 -9.01 -20.84 10.86
C ARG A 220 -9.20 -19.41 10.39
N THR A 221 -8.73 -19.17 9.17
CA THR A 221 -9.15 -18.01 8.36
C THR A 221 -10.13 -18.48 7.32
N GLN A 222 -11.39 -18.01 7.42
CA GLN A 222 -12.42 -18.25 6.42
C GLN A 222 -12.51 -17.08 5.46
N PHE A 223 -12.71 -17.37 4.17
CA PHE A 223 -13.13 -16.40 3.18
C PHE A 223 -14.27 -16.97 2.34
N SER A 224 -15.19 -16.09 1.93
CA SER A 224 -16.39 -16.47 1.18
C SER A 224 -16.73 -15.43 0.12
N VAL A 225 -17.29 -15.93 -1.00
CA VAL A 225 -17.79 -15.14 -2.12
C VAL A 225 -19.18 -15.61 -2.50
N ALA A 226 -19.98 -14.73 -3.11
CA ALA A 226 -21.26 -15.12 -3.71
C ALA A 226 -21.04 -15.95 -4.97
N GLY A 227 -22.01 -16.84 -5.30
CA GLY A 227 -21.99 -17.68 -6.48
C GLY A 227 -21.55 -19.12 -6.24
N GLN A 228 -21.20 -19.80 -7.32
CA GLN A 228 -20.92 -21.24 -7.37
C GLN A 228 -19.43 -21.54 -7.61
N ARG A 229 -18.57 -20.51 -7.63
CA ARG A 229 -17.14 -20.62 -7.90
C ARG A 229 -16.32 -19.71 -6.98
N LEU A 230 -15.22 -20.24 -6.45
CA LEU A 230 -14.23 -19.52 -5.66
C LEU A 230 -12.82 -19.86 -6.16
N SER A 231 -11.99 -18.88 -6.44
CA SER A 231 -10.57 -19.08 -6.77
C SER A 231 -9.69 -18.32 -5.79
N TYR A 232 -8.58 -18.94 -5.35
CA TYR A 232 -7.58 -18.29 -4.51
C TYR A 232 -6.19 -18.85 -4.79
N LEU A 233 -5.16 -18.05 -4.46
CA LEU A 233 -3.76 -18.43 -4.58
C LEU A 233 -3.16 -18.60 -3.19
N VAL A 234 -2.44 -19.70 -2.97
CA VAL A 234 -1.56 -19.88 -1.82
C VAL A 234 -0.13 -19.59 -2.27
N ILE A 235 0.52 -18.68 -1.58
CA ILE A 235 1.86 -18.17 -1.89
C ILE A 235 2.79 -18.56 -0.76
N TYR A 236 3.75 -19.43 -1.03
CA TYR A 236 4.78 -19.80 -0.05
C TYR A 236 5.90 -18.78 -0.04
N GLY A 237 6.35 -18.41 1.15
CA GLY A 237 7.58 -17.66 1.40
C GLY A 237 8.02 -17.88 2.83
N PRO A 238 9.29 -18.30 3.08
CA PRO A 238 9.78 -18.59 4.41
C PRO A 238 9.65 -17.41 5.37
N THR A 239 9.63 -16.18 4.82
CA THR A 239 9.38 -14.94 5.58
C THR A 239 8.22 -14.15 4.99
N PRO A 240 7.56 -13.27 5.77
CA PRO A 240 6.57 -12.32 5.24
C PRO A 240 7.08 -11.47 4.07
N ALA A 241 8.35 -11.07 4.10
CA ALA A 241 8.99 -10.34 3.00
C ALA A 241 9.00 -11.15 1.70
N ASP A 242 9.26 -12.47 1.75
CA ASP A 242 9.25 -13.32 0.55
C ASP A 242 7.85 -13.50 -0.01
N VAL A 243 6.84 -13.58 0.86
CA VAL A 243 5.43 -13.62 0.44
C VAL A 243 5.04 -12.33 -0.28
N ILE A 244 5.38 -11.15 0.28
CA ILE A 244 5.10 -9.85 -0.35
C ILE A 244 5.82 -9.72 -1.70
N ARG A 245 7.09 -10.17 -1.80
CA ARG A 245 7.82 -10.17 -3.07
C ARG A 245 7.13 -11.00 -4.14
N LYS A 246 6.65 -12.18 -3.82
CA LYS A 246 5.94 -13.06 -4.76
C LYS A 246 4.56 -12.51 -5.11
N TYR A 247 3.81 -12.05 -4.12
CA TYR A 247 2.51 -11.42 -4.34
C TYR A 247 2.60 -10.23 -5.31
N THR A 248 3.55 -9.32 -5.08
CA THR A 248 3.70 -8.15 -5.96
C THR A 248 4.31 -8.49 -7.32
N ALA A 249 5.03 -9.59 -7.47
CA ALA A 249 5.44 -10.11 -8.78
C ALA A 249 4.25 -10.60 -9.60
N LEU A 250 3.23 -11.18 -8.96
CA LEU A 250 2.00 -11.63 -9.60
C LEU A 250 1.05 -10.47 -9.96
N THR A 251 0.96 -9.46 -9.09
CA THR A 251 -0.08 -8.41 -9.19
C THR A 251 0.45 -7.05 -9.65
N GLY A 252 1.74 -6.95 -9.91
CA GLY A 252 2.44 -5.74 -10.35
C GLY A 252 3.29 -5.10 -9.25
N ARG A 253 4.47 -4.65 -9.63
CA ARG A 253 5.39 -3.90 -8.77
C ARG A 253 4.98 -2.44 -8.69
N PRO A 254 5.20 -1.75 -7.55
CA PRO A 254 5.04 -0.30 -7.50
C PRO A 254 5.94 0.38 -8.52
N ALA A 255 5.42 1.33 -9.30
CA ALA A 255 6.28 2.20 -10.10
C ALA A 255 7.20 3.00 -9.16
N LEU A 256 8.40 3.39 -9.63
CA LEU A 256 9.31 4.22 -8.84
C LEU A 256 8.90 5.69 -8.97
N PRO A 257 8.43 6.35 -7.89
CA PRO A 257 8.15 7.78 -7.95
C PRO A 257 9.44 8.59 -8.13
N PRO A 258 9.41 9.72 -8.86
CA PRO A 258 10.57 10.61 -9.00
C PRO A 258 10.99 11.20 -7.65
N ALA A 259 12.26 11.50 -7.51
CA ALA A 259 12.84 11.97 -6.25
C ALA A 259 12.17 13.25 -5.71
N TRP A 260 11.75 14.17 -6.59
CA TRP A 260 11.06 15.40 -6.18
C TRP A 260 9.77 15.14 -5.40
N SER A 261 9.08 14.02 -5.65
CA SER A 261 7.81 13.68 -4.99
C SER A 261 7.97 13.36 -3.50
N PHE A 262 9.16 12.96 -3.06
CA PHE A 262 9.46 12.67 -1.65
C PHE A 262 9.63 13.92 -0.80
N GLY A 263 9.75 15.10 -1.41
CA GLY A 263 9.79 16.37 -0.70
C GLY A 263 8.45 16.74 -0.06
N LEU A 264 8.40 17.94 0.52
CA LEU A 264 7.19 18.44 1.18
C LEU A 264 6.16 18.91 0.15
N TRP A 265 4.91 18.49 0.31
CA TRP A 265 3.74 18.96 -0.44
C TRP A 265 2.91 19.89 0.44
N LEU A 266 2.46 21.00 -0.11
CA LEU A 266 1.52 21.92 0.52
C LEU A 266 0.28 22.06 -0.35
N THR A 267 -0.90 22.02 0.26
CA THR A 267 -2.18 22.18 -0.45
C THR A 267 -2.89 23.46 -0.04
N THR A 268 -3.86 23.86 -0.88
CA THR A 268 -4.82 24.90 -0.57
C THR A 268 -5.85 24.50 0.49
N SER A 269 -5.83 23.24 0.94
CA SER A 269 -6.89 22.57 1.70
C SER A 269 -8.19 22.38 0.90
N PHE A 270 -9.10 21.55 1.40
CA PHE A 270 -10.23 21.06 0.61
C PHE A 270 -11.32 22.11 0.41
N THR A 271 -11.88 22.67 1.49
CA THR A 271 -13.04 23.58 1.43
C THR A 271 -12.68 25.04 1.75
N THR A 272 -11.50 25.47 1.32
CA THR A 272 -11.06 26.85 1.49
C THR A 272 -11.26 27.65 0.20
N ASP A 273 -11.48 28.94 0.33
CA ASP A 273 -11.50 29.86 -0.81
C ASP A 273 -10.08 30.40 -1.06
N TYR A 274 -9.62 30.32 -2.32
CA TYR A 274 -8.26 30.69 -2.68
C TYR A 274 -8.12 31.12 -4.15
N ASP A 275 -7.14 31.95 -4.40
CA ASP A 275 -6.73 32.47 -5.69
C ASP A 275 -5.20 32.43 -5.86
N GLU A 276 -4.68 32.94 -6.96
CA GLU A 276 -3.23 32.97 -7.19
C GLU A 276 -2.49 33.83 -6.14
N GLU A 277 -3.10 34.90 -5.61
CA GLU A 277 -2.49 35.73 -4.57
C GLU A 277 -2.31 34.92 -3.27
N THR A 278 -3.32 34.19 -2.85
CA THR A 278 -3.30 33.28 -1.70
C THR A 278 -2.22 32.21 -1.86
N VAL A 279 -2.14 31.58 -3.04
CA VAL A 279 -1.09 30.59 -3.35
C VAL A 279 0.31 31.20 -3.23
N ASN A 280 0.51 32.38 -3.83
CA ASN A 280 1.80 33.09 -3.77
C ASN A 280 2.19 33.49 -2.34
N LYS A 281 1.21 33.85 -1.50
CA LYS A 281 1.43 34.17 -0.08
C LYS A 281 1.92 32.93 0.70
N PHE A 282 1.34 31.76 0.44
CA PHE A 282 1.79 30.51 1.08
C PHE A 282 3.17 30.09 0.61
N VAL A 283 3.40 30.05 -0.70
CA VAL A 283 4.68 29.66 -1.28
C VAL A 283 5.79 30.66 -0.85
N GLY A 284 5.48 31.96 -0.84
CA GLY A 284 6.40 32.99 -0.30
C GLY A 284 6.67 32.81 1.18
N GLY A 285 5.62 32.60 1.97
CA GLY A 285 5.75 32.39 3.42
C GLY A 285 6.58 31.15 3.79
N MET A 286 6.52 30.09 3.02
CA MET A 286 7.41 28.90 3.15
C MET A 286 8.87 29.30 2.87
N ALA A 287 9.12 29.99 1.74
CA ALA A 287 10.47 30.41 1.34
C ALA A 287 11.11 31.38 2.35
N ASP A 288 10.33 32.37 2.83
CA ASP A 288 10.79 33.38 3.80
C ASP A 288 11.23 32.77 5.15
N ARG A 289 10.75 31.54 5.44
CA ARG A 289 11.04 30.80 6.68
C ARG A 289 12.02 29.65 6.49
N ASP A 290 12.67 29.56 5.32
CA ASP A 290 13.56 28.43 4.99
C ASP A 290 12.86 27.06 5.17
N LEU A 291 11.65 26.96 4.64
CA LEU A 291 10.84 25.73 4.59
C LEU A 291 10.83 25.21 3.15
N PRO A 292 11.69 24.24 2.81
CA PRO A 292 11.79 23.74 1.46
C PRO A 292 10.49 23.07 1.01
N LEU A 293 9.84 23.62 0.00
CA LEU A 293 8.62 23.10 -0.60
C LEU A 293 8.92 22.51 -1.98
N SER A 294 8.46 21.33 -2.25
CA SER A 294 8.65 20.66 -3.55
C SER A 294 7.42 20.71 -4.44
N VAL A 295 6.22 20.58 -3.86
CA VAL A 295 4.98 20.49 -4.63
C VAL A 295 3.92 21.41 -4.03
N PHE A 296 3.23 22.14 -4.91
CA PHE A 296 2.03 22.85 -4.55
C PHE A 296 0.80 22.12 -5.16
N HIS A 297 -0.16 21.77 -4.32
CA HIS A 297 -1.34 21.04 -4.71
C HIS A 297 -2.59 21.91 -4.62
N PHE A 298 -3.27 22.09 -5.76
CA PHE A 298 -4.57 22.73 -5.84
C PHE A 298 -5.67 21.69 -5.62
N ASP A 299 -6.48 21.88 -4.60
CA ASP A 299 -7.63 21.03 -4.33
C ASP A 299 -8.85 21.45 -5.21
N CYS A 300 -10.02 20.87 -5.03
CA CYS A 300 -11.13 20.87 -6.00
C CYS A 300 -11.55 22.26 -6.53
N PHE A 301 -11.33 23.35 -5.79
CA PHE A 301 -11.71 24.71 -6.18
C PHE A 301 -10.75 25.40 -7.17
N TRP A 302 -9.81 24.67 -7.78
CA TRP A 302 -9.19 25.13 -9.01
C TRP A 302 -10.20 25.16 -10.17
N MET A 303 -11.24 24.29 -10.10
CA MET A 303 -12.42 24.31 -10.97
C MET A 303 -13.56 25.11 -10.33
N ARG A 304 -14.52 25.51 -11.14
CA ARG A 304 -15.69 26.24 -10.69
C ARG A 304 -16.65 25.33 -9.92
N GLU A 305 -17.20 25.85 -8.83
CA GLU A 305 -18.24 25.19 -8.05
C GLU A 305 -19.44 24.76 -8.92
N PHE A 306 -20.02 23.59 -8.61
CA PHE A 306 -21.09 22.91 -9.36
C PHE A 306 -20.73 22.47 -10.80
N ASN A 307 -19.52 22.76 -11.30
CA ASN A 307 -19.09 22.35 -12.64
C ASN A 307 -18.11 21.16 -12.63
N TRP A 308 -17.81 20.59 -11.45
CA TRP A 308 -16.88 19.46 -11.35
C TRP A 308 -17.38 18.22 -12.11
N CYS A 309 -16.58 17.44 -12.80
CA CYS A 309 -15.28 17.87 -13.30
C CYS A 309 -15.50 18.36 -14.71
N ASP A 310 -15.18 19.60 -15.00
CA ASP A 310 -15.12 20.14 -16.38
C ASP A 310 -13.67 20.22 -16.86
N PHE A 311 -12.70 20.07 -15.95
CA PHE A 311 -11.26 20.16 -16.19
C PHE A 311 -10.82 21.54 -16.70
N GLU A 312 -11.55 22.56 -16.33
CA GLU A 312 -11.27 23.95 -16.68
C GLU A 312 -10.97 24.78 -15.43
N TRP A 313 -9.92 25.58 -15.49
CA TRP A 313 -9.61 26.52 -14.43
C TRP A 313 -10.72 27.56 -14.29
N ASP A 314 -11.11 27.86 -13.06
CA ASP A 314 -12.08 28.95 -12.82
C ASP A 314 -11.43 30.29 -13.16
N SER A 315 -11.77 30.83 -14.33
CA SER A 315 -11.21 32.09 -14.83
C SER A 315 -11.54 33.34 -13.98
N ARG A 316 -12.48 33.19 -13.03
CA ARG A 316 -12.82 34.27 -12.07
C ARG A 316 -11.68 34.47 -11.04
N VAL A 317 -10.99 33.43 -10.69
CA VAL A 317 -9.92 33.40 -9.65
C VAL A 317 -8.55 33.06 -10.24
N PHE A 318 -8.51 32.36 -11.36
CA PHE A 318 -7.28 32.00 -12.09
C PHE A 318 -7.36 32.50 -13.55
N PRO A 319 -7.13 33.81 -13.81
CA PRO A 319 -7.28 34.36 -15.14
C PRO A 319 -6.17 33.97 -16.15
N ASP A 320 -5.01 33.51 -15.65
CA ASP A 320 -3.84 33.11 -16.46
C ASP A 320 -3.20 31.82 -15.92
N PRO A 321 -3.88 30.66 -16.04
CA PRO A 321 -3.35 29.41 -15.50
C PRO A 321 -1.99 29.00 -16.07
N PRO A 322 -1.73 29.06 -17.41
CA PRO A 322 -0.43 28.70 -17.93
C PRO A 322 0.72 29.57 -17.39
N GLY A 323 0.46 30.89 -17.27
CA GLY A 323 1.44 31.81 -16.70
C GLY A 323 1.66 31.56 -15.21
N MET A 324 0.61 31.25 -14.44
CA MET A 324 0.71 30.91 -13.03
C MET A 324 1.53 29.61 -12.84
N LEU A 325 1.23 28.54 -13.58
CA LEU A 325 1.98 27.28 -13.52
C LEU A 325 3.47 27.51 -13.85
N LYS A 326 3.74 28.33 -14.88
CA LYS A 326 5.11 28.69 -15.20
C LYS A 326 5.80 29.46 -14.05
N ARG A 327 5.13 30.40 -13.41
CA ARG A 327 5.69 31.17 -12.27
C ARG A 327 6.01 30.25 -11.08
N LEU A 328 5.20 29.23 -10.84
CA LEU A 328 5.48 28.19 -9.79
C LEU A 328 6.66 27.33 -10.19
N ALA A 329 6.72 26.88 -11.44
CA ALA A 329 7.85 26.08 -11.98
C ALA A 329 9.18 26.87 -11.94
N ASP A 330 9.16 28.18 -12.28
CA ASP A 330 10.34 29.07 -12.21
C ASP A 330 10.87 29.21 -10.75
N ARG A 331 10.05 28.93 -9.73
CA ARG A 331 10.41 28.85 -8.30
C ARG A 331 10.88 27.43 -7.88
N GLY A 332 10.96 26.48 -8.81
CA GLY A 332 11.37 25.10 -8.55
C GLY A 332 10.25 24.19 -8.02
N LEU A 333 8.99 24.63 -8.09
CA LEU A 333 7.85 23.87 -7.61
C LEU A 333 7.24 22.99 -8.70
N LYS A 334 6.83 21.80 -8.31
CA LYS A 334 5.92 20.94 -9.07
C LYS A 334 4.47 21.25 -8.71
N THR A 335 3.56 20.96 -9.62
CA THR A 335 2.13 21.26 -9.43
C THR A 335 1.30 20.00 -9.50
N CYS A 336 0.41 19.82 -8.53
CA CYS A 336 -0.58 18.76 -8.49
C CYS A 336 -2.00 19.32 -8.53
N LEU A 337 -2.89 18.71 -9.32
CA LEU A 337 -4.32 19.07 -9.35
C LEU A 337 -5.19 17.93 -8.83
N TRP A 338 -6.19 18.30 -8.03
CA TRP A 338 -7.27 17.41 -7.62
C TRP A 338 -8.19 17.10 -8.81
N ILE A 339 -8.56 15.84 -8.98
CA ILE A 339 -9.53 15.35 -9.95
C ILE A 339 -10.35 14.22 -9.34
N ASN A 340 -11.53 13.94 -9.91
CA ASN A 340 -12.28 12.72 -9.63
C ASN A 340 -12.99 12.19 -10.90
N PRO A 341 -13.56 10.97 -10.87
CA PRO A 341 -14.18 10.37 -12.05
C PRO A 341 -15.66 10.74 -12.22
N TYR A 342 -16.15 11.68 -11.43
CA TYR A 342 -17.56 12.11 -11.45
C TYR A 342 -17.72 13.41 -12.26
N ILE A 343 -18.79 13.49 -13.05
CA ILE A 343 -19.12 14.66 -13.87
C ILE A 343 -20.40 15.27 -13.31
N ALA A 344 -20.31 16.51 -12.81
CA ALA A 344 -21.49 17.25 -12.33
C ALA A 344 -22.46 17.57 -13.47
N GLN A 345 -23.76 17.48 -13.22
CA GLN A 345 -24.79 17.73 -14.26
C GLN A 345 -24.74 19.13 -14.88
N ARG A 346 -24.16 20.11 -14.19
CA ARG A 346 -23.97 21.47 -14.69
C ARG A 346 -22.71 21.63 -15.55
N SER A 347 -21.77 20.67 -15.46
CA SER A 347 -20.57 20.64 -16.30
C SER A 347 -20.98 20.49 -17.79
N PRO A 348 -20.34 21.21 -18.73
CA PRO A 348 -20.54 21.00 -20.16
C PRO A 348 -20.27 19.55 -20.58
N LEU A 349 -19.37 18.84 -19.85
CA LEU A 349 -19.02 17.46 -20.13
C LEU A 349 -20.15 16.49 -19.81
N PHE A 350 -21.13 16.87 -18.98
CA PHE A 350 -22.28 16.01 -18.71
C PHE A 350 -23.15 15.82 -19.97
N ALA A 351 -23.49 16.91 -20.66
CA ALA A 351 -24.28 16.82 -21.89
C ALA A 351 -23.54 16.10 -23.02
N GLU A 352 -22.22 16.33 -23.13
CA GLU A 352 -21.35 15.64 -24.07
C GLU A 352 -21.29 14.15 -23.76
N GLY A 353 -20.93 13.77 -22.54
CA GLY A 353 -20.79 12.38 -22.11
C GLY A 353 -22.11 11.61 -22.20
N LYS A 354 -23.24 12.23 -21.83
CA LYS A 354 -24.58 11.65 -22.00
C LYS A 354 -24.86 11.32 -23.47
N SER A 355 -24.63 12.29 -24.38
CA SER A 355 -24.96 12.13 -25.82
C SER A 355 -24.08 11.07 -26.48
N LYS A 356 -22.83 10.91 -26.07
CA LYS A 356 -21.88 9.93 -26.61
C LYS A 356 -21.92 8.59 -25.91
N GLY A 357 -22.66 8.44 -24.81
CA GLY A 357 -22.73 7.20 -24.05
C GLY A 357 -21.48 6.89 -23.20
N PHE A 358 -20.79 7.96 -22.72
CA PHE A 358 -19.57 7.86 -21.93
C PHE A 358 -19.82 7.78 -20.42
N LEU A 359 -21.09 7.96 -20.01
CA LEU A 359 -21.48 7.92 -18.60
C LEU A 359 -22.21 6.61 -18.30
N VAL A 360 -21.95 6.07 -17.12
CA VAL A 360 -22.58 4.83 -16.62
C VAL A 360 -24.10 4.95 -16.64
N ARG A 361 -24.80 3.88 -17.01
CA ARG A 361 -26.24 3.86 -17.19
C ARG A 361 -26.95 2.89 -16.24
N ARG A 362 -28.19 3.23 -15.91
CA ARG A 362 -29.13 2.29 -15.27
C ARG A 362 -29.66 1.27 -16.28
N PRO A 363 -30.21 0.14 -15.83
CA PRO A 363 -30.81 -0.87 -16.72
C PRO A 363 -31.93 -0.34 -17.63
N ASN A 364 -32.62 0.75 -17.24
CA ASN A 364 -33.64 1.41 -18.05
C ASN A 364 -33.08 2.33 -19.16
N GLY A 365 -31.74 2.45 -19.24
CA GLY A 365 -31.04 3.28 -20.22
C GLY A 365 -30.76 4.73 -19.79
N ASP A 366 -31.30 5.18 -18.67
CA ASP A 366 -30.98 6.50 -18.12
C ASP A 366 -29.53 6.56 -17.61
N VAL A 367 -28.92 7.75 -17.66
CA VAL A 367 -27.63 7.99 -17.00
C VAL A 367 -27.81 7.82 -15.50
N PHE A 368 -26.92 7.07 -14.86
CA PHE A 368 -26.89 6.99 -13.41
C PHE A 368 -26.46 8.34 -12.83
N GLN A 369 -27.23 8.86 -11.89
CA GLN A 369 -26.92 10.11 -11.16
C GLN A 369 -27.24 9.98 -9.68
N TRP A 370 -26.53 10.75 -8.87
CA TRP A 370 -26.75 10.92 -7.45
C TRP A 370 -26.41 12.34 -6.99
N ASP A 371 -26.82 12.70 -5.78
CA ASP A 371 -26.45 13.95 -5.11
C ASP A 371 -25.42 13.74 -4.00
N LEU A 372 -24.83 12.53 -3.94
CA LEU A 372 -23.78 12.22 -3.00
C LEU A 372 -22.53 13.03 -3.37
N TRP A 373 -22.02 13.80 -2.44
CA TRP A 373 -20.90 14.74 -2.55
C TRP A 373 -21.22 16.00 -3.40
N GLN A 374 -21.79 15.88 -4.61
CA GLN A 374 -22.18 17.02 -5.44
C GLN A 374 -23.49 16.76 -6.17
N ALA A 375 -24.15 17.87 -6.59
CA ALA A 375 -25.45 17.82 -7.23
C ALA A 375 -25.41 17.12 -8.60
N GLY A 376 -26.19 16.05 -8.74
CA GLY A 376 -26.46 15.39 -10.01
C GLY A 376 -25.24 14.75 -10.67
N MET A 377 -24.29 14.25 -9.91
CA MET A 377 -23.07 13.63 -10.45
C MET A 377 -23.36 12.33 -11.18
N ALA A 378 -22.70 12.15 -12.32
CA ALA A 378 -22.63 10.91 -13.09
C ALA A 378 -21.21 10.36 -13.08
N LEU A 379 -21.05 9.04 -13.25
CA LEU A 379 -19.77 8.38 -13.32
C LEU A 379 -19.33 8.19 -14.78
N VAL A 380 -18.04 8.36 -15.04
CA VAL A 380 -17.44 8.00 -16.33
C VAL A 380 -17.36 6.48 -16.45
N ASP A 381 -17.80 5.94 -17.59
CA ASP A 381 -17.69 4.50 -17.87
C ASP A 381 -16.33 4.17 -18.49
N PHE A 382 -15.35 3.85 -17.66
CA PHE A 382 -14.00 3.48 -18.12
C PHE A 382 -13.91 2.10 -18.79
N THR A 383 -15.01 1.34 -18.85
CA THR A 383 -15.07 0.12 -19.66
C THR A 383 -15.32 0.44 -21.14
N ASN A 384 -15.77 1.69 -21.45
CA ASN A 384 -15.91 2.19 -22.80
C ASN A 384 -14.57 2.82 -23.25
N PRO A 385 -13.88 2.27 -24.27
CA PRO A 385 -12.60 2.81 -24.74
C PRO A 385 -12.66 4.27 -25.21
N GLU A 386 -13.78 4.69 -25.80
CA GLU A 386 -13.97 6.07 -26.26
C GLU A 386 -14.14 7.03 -25.06
N ALA A 387 -14.82 6.60 -24.01
CA ALA A 387 -14.95 7.38 -22.77
C ALA A 387 -13.61 7.48 -22.04
N ARG A 388 -12.83 6.40 -22.05
CA ARG A 388 -11.48 6.35 -21.50
C ARG A 388 -10.57 7.38 -22.20
N GLU A 389 -10.55 7.41 -23.53
CA GLU A 389 -9.75 8.37 -24.30
C GLU A 389 -10.27 9.81 -24.15
N TRP A 390 -11.59 9.99 -24.10
CA TRP A 390 -12.20 11.31 -23.85
C TRP A 390 -11.74 11.91 -22.49
N TYR A 391 -11.75 11.12 -21.43
CA TYR A 391 -11.29 11.53 -20.10
C TYR A 391 -9.77 11.77 -20.10
N ALA A 392 -8.99 10.85 -20.67
CA ALA A 392 -7.55 10.97 -20.83
C ALA A 392 -7.14 12.23 -21.57
N GLY A 393 -7.87 12.60 -22.64
CA GLY A 393 -7.63 13.83 -23.40
C GLY A 393 -7.77 15.11 -22.57
N LYS A 394 -8.68 15.14 -21.57
CA LYS A 394 -8.80 16.28 -20.65
C LYS A 394 -7.59 16.39 -19.72
N LEU A 395 -7.15 15.26 -19.20
CA LEU A 395 -5.96 15.22 -18.33
C LEU A 395 -4.68 15.55 -19.10
N ARG A 396 -4.56 15.05 -20.34
CA ARG A 396 -3.42 15.34 -21.21
C ARG A 396 -3.27 16.85 -21.45
N ALA A 397 -4.36 17.54 -21.75
CA ALA A 397 -4.34 18.99 -21.94
C ALA A 397 -3.83 19.73 -20.69
N LEU A 398 -4.22 19.32 -19.49
CA LEU A 398 -3.72 19.89 -18.24
C LEU A 398 -2.23 19.58 -18.00
N ALA A 399 -1.81 18.35 -18.26
CA ALA A 399 -0.41 17.95 -18.13
C ALA A 399 0.50 18.68 -19.12
N GLU A 400 0.05 18.87 -20.37
CA GLU A 400 0.76 19.67 -21.40
C GLU A 400 0.81 21.16 -21.06
N MET A 401 -0.22 21.68 -20.36
CA MET A 401 -0.26 23.06 -19.86
C MET A 401 0.83 23.34 -18.81
N GLY A 402 1.30 22.30 -18.09
CA GLY A 402 2.35 22.43 -17.06
C GLY A 402 2.03 21.77 -15.73
N VAL A 403 0.91 21.05 -15.61
CA VAL A 403 0.60 20.26 -14.42
C VAL A 403 1.51 19.02 -14.35
N ASP A 404 2.11 18.75 -13.21
CA ASP A 404 3.09 17.67 -13.04
C ASP A 404 2.51 16.38 -12.46
N ALA A 405 1.45 16.47 -11.67
CA ALA A 405 0.82 15.33 -10.99
C ALA A 405 -0.69 15.52 -10.84
N PHE A 406 -1.42 14.44 -10.59
CA PHE A 406 -2.83 14.48 -10.25
C PHE A 406 -3.08 13.79 -8.90
N LYS A 407 -4.02 14.35 -8.08
CA LYS A 407 -4.66 13.64 -6.98
C LYS A 407 -5.96 13.04 -7.50
N SER A 408 -6.00 11.72 -7.70
CA SER A 408 -7.22 11.00 -8.09
C SER A 408 -8.04 10.70 -6.84
N ASP A 409 -9.00 11.57 -6.57
CA ASP A 409 -9.89 11.44 -5.43
C ASP A 409 -11.10 10.57 -5.76
N PHE A 410 -11.75 9.99 -4.74
CA PHE A 410 -12.86 9.04 -4.86
C PHE A 410 -12.51 7.77 -5.67
N GLY A 411 -13.47 7.24 -6.48
CA GLY A 411 -13.33 5.99 -7.23
C GLY A 411 -13.87 4.76 -6.47
N GLU A 412 -14.28 4.95 -5.24
CA GLU A 412 -15.03 3.98 -4.45
C GLU A 412 -16.54 4.09 -4.64
N ARG A 413 -17.45 4.02 -3.91
CA ARG A 413 -18.92 4.29 -3.96
C ARG A 413 -19.52 4.09 -5.37
N VAL A 414 -19.10 3.03 -6.06
CA VAL A 414 -19.59 2.69 -7.40
C VAL A 414 -20.90 1.92 -7.27
N PRO A 415 -21.97 2.30 -7.99
CA PRO A 415 -23.28 1.64 -7.89
C PRO A 415 -23.24 0.23 -8.48
N THR A 416 -24.08 -0.66 -7.95
CA THR A 416 -24.26 -2.03 -8.46
C THR A 416 -25.57 -2.23 -9.24
N ASP A 417 -26.46 -1.22 -9.24
CA ASP A 417 -27.71 -1.21 -10.02
C ASP A 417 -27.56 -0.54 -11.40
N VAL A 418 -26.47 -0.83 -12.09
CA VAL A 418 -26.03 -0.19 -13.35
C VAL A 418 -25.64 -1.22 -14.41
N VAL A 419 -25.43 -0.70 -15.63
CA VAL A 419 -24.95 -1.47 -16.77
C VAL A 419 -23.69 -0.80 -17.32
N TRP A 420 -22.63 -1.59 -17.42
CA TRP A 420 -21.35 -1.20 -18.00
C TRP A 420 -21.32 -1.42 -19.50
N HIS A 421 -20.59 -0.62 -20.25
CA HIS A 421 -20.50 -0.68 -21.71
C HIS A 421 -20.04 -2.04 -22.22
N ASP A 422 -19.09 -2.66 -21.55
CA ASP A 422 -18.52 -3.96 -21.91
C ASP A 422 -19.33 -5.17 -21.38
N GLY A 423 -20.42 -4.93 -20.63
CA GLY A 423 -21.24 -5.95 -19.99
C GLY A 423 -20.63 -6.55 -18.72
N SER A 424 -19.62 -5.90 -18.14
CA SER A 424 -19.03 -6.29 -16.86
C SER A 424 -20.08 -6.40 -15.75
N ASP A 425 -19.84 -7.31 -14.82
CA ASP A 425 -20.67 -7.53 -13.65
C ASP A 425 -20.57 -6.34 -12.68
N PRO A 426 -21.69 -5.71 -12.28
CA PRO A 426 -21.64 -4.52 -11.45
C PRO A 426 -21.09 -4.76 -10.02
N GLU A 427 -21.33 -5.95 -9.45
CA GLU A 427 -20.79 -6.29 -8.12
C GLU A 427 -19.26 -6.42 -8.15
N ARG A 428 -18.70 -6.96 -9.23
CA ARG A 428 -17.26 -7.03 -9.44
C ARG A 428 -16.68 -5.65 -9.75
N MET A 429 -17.37 -4.86 -10.56
CA MET A 429 -16.93 -3.53 -10.95
C MET A 429 -16.90 -2.57 -9.76
N HIS A 430 -17.73 -2.74 -8.74
CA HIS A 430 -17.74 -1.90 -7.55
C HIS A 430 -16.34 -1.74 -6.92
N ASN A 431 -15.63 -2.84 -6.72
CA ASN A 431 -14.26 -2.78 -6.20
C ASN A 431 -13.20 -2.52 -7.30
N TYR A 432 -13.46 -2.95 -8.54
CA TYR A 432 -12.45 -2.92 -9.61
C TYR A 432 -12.36 -1.57 -10.32
N TYR A 433 -13.40 -0.75 -10.26
CA TYR A 433 -13.48 0.55 -10.94
C TYR A 433 -12.27 1.46 -10.63
N THR A 434 -11.82 1.46 -9.38
CA THR A 434 -10.64 2.22 -8.96
C THR A 434 -9.38 1.86 -9.74
N GLN A 435 -9.24 0.59 -10.15
CA GLN A 435 -8.10 0.12 -10.95
C GLN A 435 -8.13 0.79 -12.34
N LEU A 436 -9.29 0.78 -13.01
CA LEU A 436 -9.47 1.40 -14.33
C LEU A 436 -9.27 2.91 -14.29
N TYR A 437 -9.82 3.57 -13.25
CA TYR A 437 -9.69 5.01 -13.07
C TYR A 437 -8.23 5.44 -12.87
N ASN A 438 -7.54 4.83 -11.90
CA ASN A 438 -6.16 5.18 -11.60
C ASN A 438 -5.19 4.83 -12.76
N GLU A 439 -5.45 3.75 -13.48
CA GLU A 439 -4.68 3.38 -14.67
C GLU A 439 -4.75 4.45 -15.74
N VAL A 440 -5.95 4.95 -16.09
CA VAL A 440 -6.11 6.04 -17.07
C VAL A 440 -5.32 7.29 -16.66
N VAL A 441 -5.40 7.69 -15.41
CA VAL A 441 -4.69 8.88 -14.91
C VAL A 441 -3.18 8.68 -14.95
N PHE A 442 -2.71 7.52 -14.51
CA PHE A 442 -1.28 7.21 -14.48
C PHE A 442 -0.69 7.08 -15.88
N ASP A 443 -1.42 6.46 -16.83
CA ASP A 443 -0.99 6.32 -18.22
C ASP A 443 -0.80 7.69 -18.90
N VAL A 444 -1.71 8.65 -18.66
CA VAL A 444 -1.55 10.02 -19.17
C VAL A 444 -0.30 10.69 -18.59
N LEU A 445 -0.03 10.50 -17.29
CA LEU A 445 1.18 11.05 -16.68
C LEU A 445 2.44 10.44 -17.29
N ARG A 446 2.47 9.12 -17.52
CA ARG A 446 3.57 8.43 -18.18
C ARG A 446 3.76 8.91 -19.62
N GLU A 447 2.68 9.07 -20.37
CA GLU A 447 2.68 9.55 -21.74
C GLU A 447 3.29 10.97 -21.85
N VAL A 448 2.84 11.91 -21.01
CA VAL A 448 3.19 13.32 -21.14
C VAL A 448 4.49 13.67 -20.41
N LYS A 449 4.71 13.09 -19.20
CA LYS A 449 5.89 13.43 -18.37
C LYS A 449 7.03 12.43 -18.52
N GLY A 450 6.75 11.21 -18.97
CA GLY A 450 7.72 10.11 -19.07
C GLY A 450 7.64 9.14 -17.88
N GLU A 451 8.10 7.91 -18.09
CA GLU A 451 8.03 6.80 -17.14
C GLU A 451 8.61 7.14 -15.74
N GLY A 452 9.72 7.87 -15.69
CA GLY A 452 10.41 8.22 -14.44
C GLY A 452 9.87 9.46 -13.73
N GLU A 453 8.88 10.16 -14.30
CA GLU A 453 8.34 11.41 -13.80
C GLU A 453 6.85 11.33 -13.43
N ALA A 454 6.20 10.18 -13.69
CA ALA A 454 4.78 9.99 -13.40
C ALA A 454 4.54 9.82 -11.90
N VAL A 455 3.67 10.65 -11.35
CA VAL A 455 3.20 10.57 -9.96
C VAL A 455 1.69 10.76 -9.91
N LEU A 456 1.00 9.76 -9.40
CA LEU A 456 -0.40 9.81 -9.05
C LEU A 456 -0.52 9.89 -7.52
N PHE A 457 -1.42 10.71 -7.00
CA PHE A 457 -1.73 10.74 -5.57
C PHE A 457 -3.15 10.17 -5.38
N ALA A 458 -3.23 8.83 -5.22
CA ALA A 458 -4.48 8.07 -5.34
C ALA A 458 -5.18 7.85 -3.99
N ARG A 459 -6.53 7.94 -4.00
CA ARG A 459 -7.39 7.64 -2.86
C ARG A 459 -7.71 6.15 -2.76
N SER A 460 -8.52 5.65 -3.68
CA SER A 460 -9.00 4.28 -3.66
C SER A 460 -8.06 3.32 -4.37
N ALA A 461 -8.07 2.06 -3.96
CA ALA A 461 -7.26 1.02 -4.57
C ALA A 461 -7.81 -0.39 -4.33
N THR A 462 -7.41 -1.33 -5.19
CA THR A 462 -7.59 -2.76 -5.01
C THR A 462 -6.33 -3.51 -5.48
N VAL A 463 -6.41 -4.80 -5.77
CA VAL A 463 -5.29 -5.60 -6.31
C VAL A 463 -4.77 -4.98 -7.60
N GLY A 464 -3.48 -4.74 -7.68
CA GLY A 464 -2.83 -4.07 -8.81
C GLY A 464 -2.69 -2.56 -8.63
N GLY A 465 -3.44 -1.93 -7.72
CA GLY A 465 -3.37 -0.48 -7.48
C GLY A 465 -2.02 0.02 -6.99
N GLN A 466 -1.21 -0.86 -6.39
CA GLN A 466 0.17 -0.53 -5.98
C GLN A 466 1.07 -0.10 -7.14
N GLN A 467 0.70 -0.42 -8.37
CA GLN A 467 1.44 -0.01 -9.58
C GLN A 467 1.38 1.50 -9.83
N PHE A 468 0.42 2.19 -9.25
CA PHE A 468 0.13 3.61 -9.46
C PHE A 468 0.38 4.43 -8.20
N PRO A 469 1.65 4.60 -7.76
CA PRO A 469 1.93 5.35 -6.54
C PRO A 469 1.70 6.86 -6.76
N VAL A 470 1.36 7.60 -5.67
CA VAL A 470 1.38 7.27 -4.24
C VAL A 470 -0.05 7.16 -3.72
N HIS A 471 -0.25 6.54 -2.55
CA HIS A 471 -1.55 6.50 -1.88
C HIS A 471 -1.48 7.25 -0.54
N TRP A 472 -2.62 7.82 -0.08
CA TRP A 472 -2.66 8.48 1.24
C TRP A 472 -3.71 7.85 2.17
N GLY A 473 -3.55 8.05 3.48
CA GLY A 473 -4.32 7.42 4.54
C GLY A 473 -5.74 7.94 4.75
N GLY A 474 -6.27 8.76 3.84
CA GLY A 474 -7.65 9.23 3.89
C GLY A 474 -7.91 10.38 4.85
N ASP A 475 -9.21 10.59 5.14
CA ASP A 475 -9.74 11.74 5.88
C ASP A 475 -9.69 11.47 7.40
N ASN A 476 -8.53 11.70 7.99
CA ASN A 476 -8.28 11.52 9.41
C ASN A 476 -8.68 12.74 10.24
N SER A 477 -9.08 12.52 11.49
CA SER A 477 -9.35 13.62 12.44
C SER A 477 -8.06 14.20 13.00
N SER A 478 -8.10 15.48 13.40
CA SER A 478 -6.94 16.19 13.96
C SER A 478 -6.71 15.87 15.44
N THR A 479 -6.51 14.56 15.75
CA THR A 479 -6.29 14.03 17.12
C THR A 479 -5.15 13.02 17.17
N PHE A 480 -4.60 12.75 18.36
CA PHE A 480 -3.57 11.72 18.54
C PHE A 480 -4.08 10.30 18.26
N GLU A 481 -5.34 10.02 18.61
CA GLU A 481 -5.99 8.73 18.32
C GLU A 481 -6.03 8.48 16.82
N SER A 482 -6.47 9.47 16.05
CA SER A 482 -6.55 9.37 14.59
C SER A 482 -5.18 9.32 13.93
N MET A 483 -4.17 9.98 14.50
CA MET A 483 -2.78 9.83 14.08
C MET A 483 -2.30 8.37 14.23
N ALA A 484 -2.65 7.69 15.33
CA ALA A 484 -2.32 6.29 15.54
C ALA A 484 -3.12 5.34 14.61
N GLU A 485 -4.42 5.65 14.38
CA GLU A 485 -5.27 4.94 13.41
C GLU A 485 -4.68 5.05 12.01
N SER A 486 -4.25 6.24 11.60
CA SER A 486 -3.61 6.47 10.29
C SER A 486 -2.34 5.61 10.14
N LEU A 487 -1.48 5.56 11.16
CA LEU A 487 -0.30 4.69 11.11
C LEU A 487 -0.68 3.21 10.93
N ARG A 488 -1.66 2.71 11.70
CA ARG A 488 -2.13 1.33 11.55
C ARG A 488 -2.67 1.06 10.15
N GLY A 489 -3.45 1.99 9.59
CA GLY A 489 -3.95 1.92 8.22
C GLY A 489 -2.81 1.83 7.20
N GLY A 490 -1.81 2.70 7.32
CA GLY A 490 -0.63 2.69 6.46
C GLY A 490 0.15 1.37 6.55
N LEU A 491 0.43 0.87 7.77
CA LEU A 491 1.14 -0.41 7.96
C LEU A 491 0.33 -1.60 7.41
N SER A 492 -1.01 -1.56 7.54
CA SER A 492 -1.90 -2.57 6.96
C SER A 492 -1.85 -2.55 5.43
N LEU A 493 -1.86 -1.36 4.82
CA LEU A 493 -1.73 -1.19 3.37
C LEU A 493 -0.36 -1.66 2.86
N MET A 494 0.73 -1.30 3.56
CA MET A 494 2.09 -1.77 3.24
C MET A 494 2.18 -3.30 3.32
N SER A 495 1.47 -3.92 4.26
CA SER A 495 1.32 -5.38 4.35
C SER A 495 0.57 -5.99 3.15
N SER A 496 -0.12 -5.18 2.36
CA SER A 496 -0.85 -5.59 1.15
C SER A 496 -0.08 -5.27 -0.15
N GLY A 497 1.24 -5.04 -0.07
CA GLY A 497 2.13 -4.90 -1.23
C GLY A 497 2.28 -3.48 -1.78
N PHE A 498 1.77 -2.46 -1.10
CA PHE A 498 1.94 -1.05 -1.49
C PHE A 498 3.30 -0.54 -1.04
N GLY A 499 4.08 0.05 -1.95
CA GLY A 499 5.45 0.49 -1.67
C GLY A 499 5.56 1.85 -1.01
N PHE A 500 4.60 2.75 -1.26
CA PHE A 500 4.64 4.17 -0.91
C PHE A 500 3.33 4.62 -0.29
N TRP A 501 3.43 5.47 0.73
CA TRP A 501 2.27 5.95 1.46
C TRP A 501 2.50 7.35 2.02
N SER A 502 1.42 8.13 2.10
CA SER A 502 1.36 9.45 2.69
C SER A 502 0.15 9.54 3.63
N HIS A 503 0.05 10.62 4.37
CA HIS A 503 -1.10 10.96 5.19
C HIS A 503 -1.16 12.48 5.39
N ASP A 504 -2.32 12.99 5.81
CA ASP A 504 -2.50 14.42 6.00
C ASP A 504 -1.90 14.86 7.33
N ILE A 505 -0.77 15.56 7.26
CA ILE A 505 -0.01 16.02 8.45
C ILE A 505 -0.86 17.01 9.23
N GLY A 506 -1.11 16.68 10.50
CA GLY A 506 -1.95 17.44 11.41
C GLY A 506 -3.42 16.98 11.42
N GLY A 507 -3.78 16.01 10.57
CA GLY A 507 -5.15 15.56 10.37
C GLY A 507 -5.89 16.37 9.31
N PHE A 508 -6.85 15.72 8.63
CA PHE A 508 -7.68 16.35 7.59
C PHE A 508 -8.84 17.11 8.21
N GLU A 509 -9.64 16.45 9.07
CA GLU A 509 -10.84 17.03 9.66
C GLU A 509 -10.52 17.94 10.85
N GLY A 510 -11.08 19.16 10.82
CA GLY A 510 -10.95 20.14 11.87
C GLY A 510 -9.62 20.91 11.84
N MET A 511 -9.37 21.69 12.90
CA MET A 511 -8.11 22.40 13.12
C MET A 511 -7.35 21.70 14.22
N PRO A 512 -6.13 21.19 13.98
CA PRO A 512 -5.35 20.53 15.03
C PRO A 512 -4.92 21.50 16.13
N ASP A 513 -4.83 20.98 17.35
CA ASP A 513 -4.03 21.62 18.39
C ASP A 513 -2.56 21.71 17.93
N PRO A 514 -1.83 22.79 18.30
CA PRO A 514 -0.42 22.92 17.93
C PRO A 514 0.47 21.73 18.30
N ALA A 515 0.18 21.05 19.43
CA ALA A 515 0.92 19.86 19.82
C ALA A 515 0.64 18.67 18.87
N VAL A 516 -0.61 18.46 18.45
CA VAL A 516 -0.97 17.44 17.46
C VAL A 516 -0.27 17.71 16.14
N PHE A 517 -0.31 18.96 15.66
CA PHE A 517 0.36 19.35 14.41
C PHE A 517 1.87 19.05 14.48
N LYS A 518 2.57 19.52 15.50
CA LYS A 518 4.02 19.35 15.66
C LYS A 518 4.44 17.87 15.76
N ARG A 519 3.69 17.03 16.52
CA ARG A 519 3.95 15.58 16.59
C ARG A 519 3.70 14.89 15.26
N TRP A 520 2.65 15.30 14.54
CA TRP A 520 2.33 14.74 13.23
C TRP A 520 3.35 15.13 12.15
N VAL A 521 3.96 16.31 12.25
CA VAL A 521 5.07 16.74 11.38
C VAL A 521 6.23 15.73 11.44
N ALA A 522 6.68 15.37 12.65
CA ALA A 522 7.75 14.38 12.82
C ALA A 522 7.40 13.03 12.16
N PHE A 523 6.20 12.52 12.38
CA PHE A 523 5.70 11.30 11.76
C PHE A 523 5.62 11.44 10.23
N GLY A 524 5.04 12.53 9.73
CA GLY A 524 4.84 12.75 8.30
C GLY A 524 6.14 12.89 7.51
N LEU A 525 7.16 13.52 8.07
CA LEU A 525 8.45 13.68 7.41
C LEU A 525 9.34 12.42 7.53
N LEU A 526 9.07 11.53 8.47
CA LEU A 526 9.68 10.21 8.59
C LEU A 526 8.84 9.11 7.88
N SER A 527 7.91 9.50 7.04
CA SER A 527 7.15 8.62 6.12
C SER A 527 7.73 8.69 4.70
N SER A 528 7.28 7.82 3.78
CA SER A 528 7.78 7.86 2.41
C SER A 528 7.45 9.17 1.71
N HIS A 529 6.18 9.63 1.77
CA HIS A 529 5.74 10.91 1.22
C HIS A 529 5.11 11.78 2.31
N SER A 530 5.11 13.11 2.12
CA SER A 530 4.77 14.08 3.17
C SER A 530 3.92 15.21 2.62
N ARG A 531 2.68 15.36 3.12
CA ARG A 531 1.73 16.37 2.64
C ARG A 531 1.09 17.14 3.81
N LEU A 532 1.15 18.46 3.71
CA LEU A 532 0.39 19.39 4.55
C LEU A 532 -0.98 19.62 3.89
N HIS A 533 -2.05 19.04 4.44
CA HIS A 533 -3.39 19.12 3.89
C HIS A 533 -4.44 19.08 5.01
N GLY A 534 -5.54 19.79 4.82
CA GLY A 534 -6.67 19.82 5.74
C GLY A 534 -7.99 20.02 5.02
N SER A 535 -9.13 19.86 5.69
CA SER A 535 -10.45 20.09 5.10
C SER A 535 -10.77 21.58 5.00
N SER A 536 -11.08 22.25 6.09
CA SER A 536 -11.57 23.64 6.13
C SER A 536 -10.56 24.65 6.70
N SER A 537 -9.31 24.24 6.95
CA SER A 537 -8.26 25.09 7.50
C SER A 537 -6.91 24.79 6.87
N TYR A 538 -6.09 25.82 6.72
CA TYR A 538 -4.76 25.70 6.15
C TYR A 538 -3.79 25.00 7.11
N ARG A 539 -2.78 24.32 6.56
CA ARG A 539 -1.74 23.59 7.31
C ARG A 539 -0.37 24.25 7.23
N VAL A 540 -0.31 25.58 7.01
CA VAL A 540 0.94 26.32 7.07
C VAL A 540 1.38 26.51 8.55
N PRO A 541 2.64 26.22 8.91
CA PRO A 541 3.05 26.06 10.31
C PRO A 541 2.95 27.35 11.14
N TRP A 542 3.13 28.52 10.53
CA TRP A 542 3.02 29.82 11.24
C TRP A 542 1.60 30.18 11.70
N LEU A 543 0.57 29.42 11.33
CA LEU A 543 -0.78 29.55 11.88
C LEU A 543 -0.92 28.88 13.24
N PHE A 544 0.04 28.05 13.64
CA PHE A 544 0.08 27.37 14.93
C PHE A 544 0.93 28.15 15.92
N ASP A 545 2.24 28.15 15.71
CA ASP A 545 3.24 28.94 16.47
C ASP A 545 4.61 28.93 15.77
N GLU A 546 5.58 29.66 16.26
CA GLU A 546 6.94 29.70 15.71
C GLU A 546 7.70 28.37 15.94
N GLU A 547 7.42 27.66 17.03
CA GLU A 547 7.98 26.32 17.26
C GLU A 547 7.54 25.33 16.19
N ALA A 548 6.28 25.41 15.70
CA ALA A 548 5.81 24.60 14.59
C ALA A 548 6.58 24.86 13.28
N VAL A 549 7.00 26.12 13.05
CA VAL A 549 7.86 26.48 11.93
C VAL A 549 9.22 25.79 12.07
N ASP A 550 9.84 25.86 13.25
CA ASP A 550 11.15 25.26 13.52
C ASP A 550 11.11 23.73 13.41
N VAL A 551 10.06 23.10 13.95
CA VAL A 551 9.85 21.64 13.86
C VAL A 551 9.72 21.21 12.40
N LEU A 552 8.87 21.90 11.61
CA LEU A 552 8.70 21.55 10.18
C LEU A 552 10.02 21.71 9.42
N ARG A 553 10.75 22.80 9.66
CA ARG A 553 12.07 23.03 9.04
C ARG A 553 13.05 21.92 9.36
N SER A 554 13.19 21.58 10.64
CA SER A 554 14.15 20.57 11.11
C SER A 554 13.90 19.21 10.49
N PHE A 555 12.64 18.74 10.50
CA PHE A 555 12.30 17.43 9.93
C PHE A 555 12.32 17.42 8.38
N THR A 556 12.00 18.54 7.72
CA THR A 556 12.14 18.65 6.26
C THR A 556 13.61 18.57 5.83
N HIS A 557 14.49 19.33 6.50
CA HIS A 557 15.92 19.26 6.27
C HIS A 557 16.50 17.87 6.56
N LEU A 558 16.06 17.23 7.65
CA LEU A 558 16.44 15.86 7.97
C LEU A 558 16.04 14.89 6.87
N LYS A 559 14.78 14.94 6.40
CA LYS A 559 14.31 14.08 5.31
C LYS A 559 15.13 14.26 4.05
N HIS A 560 15.42 15.49 3.64
CA HIS A 560 16.21 15.75 2.42
C HIS A 560 17.65 15.22 2.55
N ARG A 561 18.26 15.28 3.72
CA ARG A 561 19.56 14.67 3.99
C ARG A 561 19.51 13.13 4.00
N LEU A 562 18.39 12.54 4.39
CA LEU A 562 18.18 11.09 4.36
C LEU A 562 17.77 10.57 2.97
N MET A 563 17.58 11.44 1.97
CA MET A 563 17.13 11.03 0.63
C MET A 563 18.00 9.96 -0.05
N PRO A 564 19.34 9.95 0.07
CA PRO A 564 20.14 8.85 -0.48
C PRO A 564 19.70 7.47 0.03
N TYR A 565 19.37 7.38 1.31
CA TYR A 565 18.88 6.18 1.96
C TYR A 565 17.40 5.89 1.62
N ILE A 566 16.53 6.90 1.72
CA ILE A 566 15.08 6.75 1.47
C ILE A 566 14.84 6.37 0.00
N TYR A 567 15.56 6.99 -0.94
CA TYR A 567 15.41 6.71 -2.36
C TYR A 567 16.00 5.34 -2.75
N ALA A 568 17.04 4.86 -2.06
CA ALA A 568 17.51 3.49 -2.20
C ALA A 568 16.44 2.49 -1.74
N ALA A 569 15.76 2.75 -0.62
CA ALA A 569 14.63 1.94 -0.15
C ALA A 569 13.41 2.02 -1.11
N ALA A 570 13.19 3.17 -1.75
CA ALA A 570 12.16 3.33 -2.77
C ALA A 570 12.46 2.48 -4.03
N ARG A 571 13.72 2.43 -4.46
CA ARG A 571 14.15 1.55 -5.55
C ARG A 571 14.02 0.08 -5.19
N GLU A 572 14.30 -0.30 -3.95
CA GLU A 572 14.03 -1.65 -3.46
C GLU A 572 12.53 -1.98 -3.53
N ALA A 573 11.66 -1.05 -3.13
CA ALA A 573 10.20 -1.23 -3.24
C ALA A 573 9.75 -1.44 -4.69
N HIS A 574 10.30 -0.67 -5.63
CA HIS A 574 10.05 -0.85 -7.05
C HIS A 574 10.51 -2.23 -7.57
N LEU A 575 11.72 -2.64 -7.21
CA LEU A 575 12.31 -3.87 -7.72
C LEU A 575 11.73 -5.14 -7.06
N THR A 576 11.38 -5.05 -5.78
CA THR A 576 11.04 -6.22 -4.98
C THR A 576 9.62 -6.23 -4.41
N GLY A 577 8.95 -5.07 -4.38
CA GLY A 577 7.65 -4.89 -3.72
C GLY A 577 7.72 -4.70 -2.20
N LEU A 578 8.90 -4.71 -1.58
CA LEU A 578 9.04 -4.43 -0.15
C LEU A 578 8.83 -2.94 0.12
N PRO A 579 7.91 -2.56 1.03
CA PRO A 579 7.58 -1.16 1.25
C PRO A 579 8.73 -0.35 1.86
N VAL A 580 8.70 0.97 1.62
CA VAL A 580 9.61 1.92 2.29
C VAL A 580 9.34 1.97 3.79
N MET A 581 8.06 1.93 4.20
CA MET A 581 7.67 1.81 5.61
C MET A 581 7.29 0.35 5.89
N ARG A 582 8.07 -0.34 6.74
CA ARG A 582 7.92 -1.79 6.96
C ARG A 582 7.31 -2.06 8.34
N PRO A 583 6.20 -2.81 8.42
CA PRO A 583 5.75 -3.35 9.70
C PRO A 583 6.87 -4.13 10.40
N MET A 584 6.93 -4.05 11.72
CA MET A 584 7.97 -4.73 12.50
C MET A 584 7.96 -6.25 12.27
N ALA A 585 6.78 -6.85 12.08
CA ALA A 585 6.63 -8.27 11.76
C ALA A 585 7.22 -8.68 10.41
N VAL A 586 7.33 -7.75 9.45
CA VAL A 586 8.01 -7.97 8.15
C VAL A 586 9.52 -7.86 8.30
N ALA A 587 9.99 -6.89 9.10
CA ALA A 587 11.41 -6.59 9.28
C ALA A 587 12.12 -7.56 10.23
N PHE A 588 11.40 -8.11 11.22
CA PHE A 588 11.94 -9.00 12.27
C PHE A 588 11.07 -10.25 12.47
N PRO A 589 10.88 -11.09 11.43
CA PRO A 589 9.92 -12.19 11.49
C PRO A 589 10.28 -13.27 12.50
N ALA A 590 11.54 -13.34 12.94
CA ALA A 590 12.01 -14.30 13.93
C ALA A 590 11.81 -13.84 15.40
N ASP A 591 11.43 -12.58 15.62
CA ASP A 591 11.21 -12.04 16.96
C ASP A 591 9.70 -12.04 17.30
N PRO A 592 9.23 -12.91 18.21
CA PRO A 592 7.82 -12.98 18.55
C PRO A 592 7.28 -11.73 19.24
N ALA A 593 8.13 -10.87 19.82
CA ALA A 593 7.71 -9.65 20.49
C ALA A 593 7.17 -8.60 19.51
N VAL A 594 7.52 -8.68 18.23
CA VAL A 594 7.07 -7.72 17.23
C VAL A 594 5.68 -8.03 16.65
N THR A 595 5.10 -9.19 16.96
CA THR A 595 3.86 -9.69 16.35
C THR A 595 2.72 -8.66 16.37
N TYR A 596 2.55 -7.95 17.48
CA TYR A 596 1.43 -7.01 17.69
C TYR A 596 1.84 -5.53 17.68
N LEU A 597 3.06 -5.21 17.23
CA LEU A 597 3.54 -3.82 17.20
C LEU A 597 2.90 -3.05 16.02
N ASP A 598 2.09 -2.06 16.34
CA ASP A 598 1.30 -1.27 15.39
C ASP A 598 1.49 0.25 15.51
N ARG A 599 2.43 0.70 16.39
CA ARG A 599 2.73 2.13 16.64
C ARG A 599 4.19 2.48 16.40
N GLN A 600 4.91 1.62 15.72
CA GLN A 600 6.29 1.79 15.28
C GLN A 600 6.54 1.00 14.00
N TYR A 601 7.55 1.36 13.24
CA TYR A 601 7.89 0.74 11.96
C TYR A 601 9.36 0.90 11.64
N MET A 602 9.84 0.17 10.64
CA MET A 602 11.14 0.45 10.01
C MET A 602 10.93 1.34 8.79
N LEU A 603 11.64 2.47 8.73
CA LEU A 603 11.80 3.29 7.53
C LEU A 603 13.01 2.73 6.77
N GLY A 604 12.76 2.08 5.64
CA GLY A 604 13.74 1.24 4.97
C GLY A 604 14.17 0.04 5.84
N PRO A 605 15.35 -0.57 5.57
CA PRO A 605 15.83 -1.72 6.32
C PRO A 605 16.40 -1.39 7.71
N ASP A 606 16.85 -0.15 7.97
CA ASP A 606 17.79 0.13 9.05
C ASP A 606 17.36 1.21 10.05
N LEU A 607 16.31 2.00 9.77
CA LEU A 607 15.84 3.07 10.65
C LEU A 607 14.54 2.69 11.34
N LEU A 608 14.58 2.53 12.68
CA LEU A 608 13.37 2.34 13.50
C LEU A 608 12.77 3.70 13.84
N VAL A 609 11.48 3.85 13.58
CA VAL A 609 10.70 5.06 13.89
C VAL A 609 9.54 4.69 14.81
N ALA A 610 9.39 5.43 15.90
CA ALA A 610 8.23 5.32 16.80
C ALA A 610 7.61 6.71 17.00
N PRO A 611 6.54 7.07 16.28
CA PRO A 611 5.87 8.35 16.42
C PRO A 611 5.37 8.59 17.86
N VAL A 612 5.39 9.85 18.30
CA VAL A 612 4.94 10.25 19.63
C VAL A 612 3.48 10.68 19.57
N PHE A 613 2.58 9.94 20.24
CA PHE A 613 1.14 10.16 20.25
C PHE A 613 0.65 10.89 21.52
N ALA A 614 1.48 11.79 22.05
CA ALA A 614 1.17 12.54 23.27
C ALA A 614 1.74 13.95 23.22
N ALA A 615 0.96 14.94 23.68
CA ALA A 615 1.42 16.34 23.77
C ALA A 615 2.64 16.48 24.67
N ALA A 616 2.66 15.77 25.82
CA ALA A 616 3.76 15.78 26.78
C ALA A 616 5.08 15.17 26.25
N GLY A 617 5.00 14.41 25.15
CA GLY A 617 6.18 13.80 24.53
C GLY A 617 6.48 12.38 24.99
N ASP A 618 5.68 11.81 25.86
CA ASP A 618 5.90 10.46 26.39
C ASP A 618 5.64 9.42 25.31
N VAL A 619 6.59 8.50 25.16
CA VAL A 619 6.52 7.41 24.19
C VAL A 619 7.08 6.13 24.77
N SER A 620 6.45 5.00 24.42
CA SER A 620 6.94 3.66 24.73
C SER A 620 7.03 2.85 23.44
N TYR A 621 8.18 2.24 23.19
CA TYR A 621 8.43 1.47 21.98
C TYR A 621 9.39 0.28 22.25
N TYR A 622 9.35 -0.69 21.37
CA TYR A 622 10.20 -1.90 21.46
C TYR A 622 11.42 -1.78 20.55
N VAL A 623 12.58 -2.09 21.08
CA VAL A 623 13.83 -2.17 20.35
C VAL A 623 14.20 -3.66 20.19
N PRO A 624 14.32 -4.19 18.96
CA PRO A 624 14.78 -5.56 18.72
C PRO A 624 16.23 -5.80 19.18
N ALA A 625 16.64 -7.07 19.24
CA ALA A 625 17.98 -7.45 19.67
C ALA A 625 19.10 -6.68 18.96
N GLY A 626 20.11 -6.26 19.71
CA GLY A 626 21.29 -5.53 19.27
C GLY A 626 21.46 -4.18 19.93
N ARG A 627 22.59 -3.51 19.63
CA ARG A 627 22.95 -2.22 20.18
C ARG A 627 22.59 -1.13 19.19
N TRP A 628 21.39 -0.51 19.36
CA TRP A 628 20.85 0.52 18.46
C TRP A 628 21.35 1.91 18.86
N THR A 629 21.61 2.76 17.88
CA THR A 629 22.03 4.14 18.12
C THR A 629 20.86 5.11 17.91
N ARG A 630 20.57 5.97 18.88
CA ARG A 630 19.60 7.06 18.72
C ARG A 630 20.16 8.10 17.75
N TYR A 631 19.45 8.31 16.63
CA TYR A 631 19.83 9.29 15.63
C TYR A 631 19.39 10.72 16.03
N LEU A 632 18.23 10.82 16.69
CA LEU A 632 17.68 12.06 17.28
C LEU A 632 17.45 11.85 18.78
N PRO A 633 18.52 11.91 19.61
CA PRO A 633 18.36 11.68 21.04
C PRO A 633 17.60 12.84 21.71
N ALA A 634 16.71 12.53 22.64
CA ALA A 634 15.93 13.51 23.38
C ALA A 634 16.79 14.50 24.18
N THR A 635 18.01 14.11 24.57
CA THR A 635 18.96 14.92 25.34
C THR A 635 20.01 15.63 24.50
N GLY A 636 19.96 15.52 23.17
CA GLY A 636 20.98 16.07 22.26
C GLY A 636 22.31 15.32 22.23
N THR A 637 22.51 14.29 23.05
CA THR A 637 23.74 13.48 23.10
C THR A 637 23.48 12.12 22.43
N ALA A 638 24.32 11.76 21.45
CA ALA A 638 24.25 10.44 20.81
C ALA A 638 24.41 9.35 21.88
N THR A 639 23.40 8.49 22.00
CA THR A 639 23.37 7.41 22.98
C THR A 639 22.92 6.12 22.31
N THR A 640 23.32 4.99 22.88
CA THR A 640 22.91 3.67 22.42
C THR A 640 21.85 3.06 23.32
N VAL A 641 21.12 2.08 22.78
CA VAL A 641 20.10 1.30 23.45
C VAL A 641 20.36 -0.16 23.17
N GLU A 642 20.42 -0.97 24.23
CA GLU A 642 20.51 -2.43 24.08
C GLU A 642 19.13 -3.05 23.99
N GLY A 643 18.87 -3.78 22.90
CA GLY A 643 17.68 -4.62 22.73
C GLY A 643 18.03 -6.12 22.90
N PRO A 644 17.01 -7.01 23.10
CA PRO A 644 15.59 -6.70 23.05
C PRO A 644 15.08 -6.02 24.33
N ALA A 645 14.40 -4.88 24.18
CA ALA A 645 13.90 -4.12 25.33
C ALA A 645 12.72 -3.21 24.96
N TRP A 646 11.83 -2.97 25.93
CA TRP A 646 10.89 -1.87 25.87
C TRP A 646 11.54 -0.62 26.45
N ILE A 647 11.47 0.48 25.71
CA ILE A 647 12.04 1.76 26.07
C ILE A 647 10.93 2.76 26.36
N GLN A 648 11.11 3.57 27.37
CA GLN A 648 10.23 4.70 27.70
C GLN A 648 11.07 5.98 27.69
N GLU A 649 10.62 6.97 26.92
CA GLU A 649 11.32 8.24 26.76
C GLU A 649 10.30 9.40 26.70
N THR A 650 10.79 10.61 26.94
CA THR A 650 10.03 11.84 26.73
C THR A 650 10.81 12.72 25.77
N HIS A 651 10.16 13.14 24.67
CA HIS A 651 10.75 13.92 23.59
C HIS A 651 10.18 15.34 23.53
N GLY A 652 11.02 16.34 23.24
CA GLY A 652 10.59 17.63 22.72
C GLY A 652 9.90 17.51 21.37
N PHE A 653 9.33 18.58 20.83
CA PHE A 653 8.69 18.54 19.50
C PHE A 653 9.72 18.44 18.36
N ASP A 654 10.95 18.86 18.59
CA ASP A 654 12.08 18.81 17.68
C ASP A 654 12.76 17.44 17.56
N THR A 655 12.33 16.46 18.36
CA THR A 655 12.87 15.12 18.41
C THR A 655 11.76 14.05 18.39
N ALA A 656 12.13 12.84 17.95
CA ALA A 656 11.29 11.65 17.99
C ALA A 656 12.20 10.42 18.09
N PRO A 657 11.72 9.27 18.60
CA PRO A 657 12.45 8.02 18.49
C PRO A 657 12.77 7.67 17.03
N LEU A 658 14.01 7.89 16.66
CA LEU A 658 14.64 7.50 15.40
C LEU A 658 15.95 6.80 15.74
N LEU A 659 15.99 5.48 15.54
CA LEU A 659 17.13 4.66 15.92
C LEU A 659 17.72 3.97 14.69
N VAL A 660 19.04 3.89 14.67
CA VAL A 660 19.78 3.21 13.61
C VAL A 660 20.15 1.79 14.06
N ARG A 661 19.87 0.83 13.21
CA ARG A 661 20.17 -0.58 13.42
C ARG A 661 21.70 -0.79 13.54
N PRO A 662 22.20 -1.67 14.44
CA PRO A 662 23.63 -1.98 14.50
C PRO A 662 24.13 -2.62 13.18
N GLY A 663 25.35 -2.24 12.78
CA GLY A 663 25.97 -2.67 11.54
C GLY A 663 25.58 -1.86 10.31
N THR A 664 24.76 -0.82 10.47
CA THR A 664 24.30 0.04 9.37
C THR A 664 25.40 0.95 8.85
N VAL A 665 25.49 1.04 7.53
CA VAL A 665 26.17 2.10 6.78
C VAL A 665 25.10 3.02 6.21
N LEU A 666 24.83 4.14 6.89
CA LEU A 666 23.77 5.08 6.51
C LEU A 666 24.31 6.17 5.58
N PRO A 667 23.90 6.22 4.31
CA PRO A 667 24.29 7.34 3.43
C PRO A 667 23.44 8.56 3.75
N VAL A 668 24.10 9.66 4.09
CA VAL A 668 23.51 10.97 4.40
C VAL A 668 23.98 11.98 3.36
N GLY A 669 23.02 12.62 2.69
CA GLY A 669 23.30 13.57 1.62
C GLY A 669 23.81 14.92 2.10
N ALA A 670 24.47 15.63 1.21
CA ALA A 670 25.04 16.95 1.48
C ALA A 670 24.02 18.10 1.45
N ARG A 671 22.84 17.89 0.84
CA ARG A 671 21.82 18.94 0.68
C ARG A 671 20.61 18.72 1.60
N GLN A 672 20.03 19.83 2.02
CA GLN A 672 18.82 19.85 2.87
C GLN A 672 17.70 20.74 2.31
N ASP A 673 18.00 21.46 1.22
CA ASP A 673 17.09 22.45 0.61
C ASP A 673 16.15 21.84 -0.43
N ARG A 674 16.42 20.59 -0.89
CA ARG A 674 15.60 19.90 -1.88
C ARG A 674 15.81 18.38 -1.81
N PRO A 675 14.81 17.56 -2.23
CA PRO A 675 14.93 16.09 -2.20
C PRO A 675 15.63 15.50 -3.44
N ASP A 676 15.65 16.23 -4.57
CA ASP A 676 16.06 15.75 -5.90
C ASP A 676 17.40 16.34 -6.36
N TYR A 677 18.48 15.87 -5.77
CA TYR A 677 19.85 16.26 -6.10
C TYR A 677 20.68 15.03 -6.43
N ASP A 678 21.91 15.22 -6.91
CA ASP A 678 22.85 14.11 -7.07
C ASP A 678 23.31 13.61 -5.68
N TYR A 679 22.74 12.49 -5.25
CA TYR A 679 23.01 11.95 -3.91
C TYR A 679 24.45 11.49 -3.70
N ARG A 680 25.21 11.30 -4.78
CA ARG A 680 26.61 10.85 -4.75
C ARG A 680 27.58 11.98 -4.38
N ASP A 681 27.19 13.23 -4.68
CA ASP A 681 28.06 14.41 -4.46
C ASP A 681 28.04 14.80 -3.00
N GLY A 682 29.20 14.71 -2.33
CA GLY A 682 29.37 15.05 -0.94
C GLY A 682 28.67 14.13 0.06
N VAL A 683 28.24 12.92 -0.36
CA VAL A 683 27.59 11.94 0.53
C VAL A 683 28.51 11.60 1.71
N THR A 684 27.92 11.53 2.89
CA THR A 684 28.60 11.07 4.11
C THR A 684 28.08 9.70 4.51
N LEU A 685 28.93 8.70 4.56
CA LEU A 685 28.61 7.37 5.06
C LEU A 685 28.78 7.36 6.58
N HIS A 686 27.67 7.32 7.31
CA HIS A 686 27.69 7.18 8.77
C HIS A 686 27.76 5.69 9.12
N LEU A 687 28.82 5.28 9.82
CA LEU A 687 29.03 3.90 10.26
C LEU A 687 28.49 3.74 11.68
N PHE A 688 27.48 2.88 11.88
CA PHE A 688 26.87 2.60 13.17
C PHE A 688 27.19 1.18 13.63
N GLU A 689 27.86 1.06 14.80
CA GLU A 689 28.21 -0.25 15.39
C GLU A 689 28.75 -1.24 14.36
N PRO A 690 29.81 -0.89 13.59
CA PRO A 690 30.28 -1.73 12.49
C PRO A 690 30.73 -3.09 13.01
N ALA A 691 30.16 -4.16 12.40
CA ALA A 691 30.43 -5.53 12.77
C ALA A 691 31.41 -6.21 11.79
N PRO A 692 32.18 -7.22 12.23
CA PRO A 692 33.08 -7.98 11.37
C PRO A 692 32.36 -8.51 10.12
N GLY A 693 33.00 -8.39 8.96
CA GLY A 693 32.45 -8.82 7.68
C GLY A 693 32.49 -7.74 6.60
N LYS A 694 31.73 -7.95 5.53
CA LYS A 694 31.65 -7.03 4.39
C LYS A 694 30.20 -6.62 4.13
N THR A 695 29.95 -5.31 4.09
CA THR A 695 28.65 -4.71 3.75
C THR A 695 28.79 -3.84 2.50
N ALA A 696 27.77 -3.84 1.65
CA ALA A 696 27.70 -2.97 0.48
C ALA A 696 26.46 -2.06 0.60
N VAL A 697 26.62 -0.79 0.24
CA VAL A 697 25.57 0.22 0.19
C VAL A 697 25.56 0.87 -1.19
N VAL A 698 24.36 0.98 -1.76
CA VAL A 698 24.14 1.64 -3.04
C VAL A 698 23.62 3.06 -2.78
N VAL A 699 24.33 4.05 -3.29
CA VAL A 699 23.88 5.43 -3.35
C VAL A 699 23.34 5.70 -4.75
N PRO A 700 22.02 5.92 -4.90
CA PRO A 700 21.40 6.15 -6.19
C PRO A 700 21.98 7.39 -6.89
N GLY A 701 22.23 7.27 -8.18
CA GLY A 701 22.69 8.37 -9.02
C GLY A 701 21.69 8.69 -10.13
N PRO A 702 21.85 9.86 -10.80
CA PRO A 702 21.04 10.24 -11.95
C PRO A 702 21.09 9.18 -13.06
N ALA A 703 19.92 8.93 -13.69
CA ALA A 703 19.77 7.97 -14.79
C ALA A 703 20.34 6.57 -14.49
N GLY A 704 20.31 6.14 -13.22
CA GLY A 704 20.78 4.81 -12.78
C GLY A 704 22.32 4.70 -12.69
N ALA A 705 23.06 5.79 -12.78
CA ALA A 705 24.52 5.83 -12.61
C ALA A 705 24.90 5.79 -11.11
N ASP A 706 24.64 4.67 -10.46
CA ASP A 706 24.83 4.50 -9.02
C ASP A 706 26.29 4.48 -8.59
N THR A 707 26.51 4.81 -7.31
CA THR A 707 27.79 4.56 -6.65
C THR A 707 27.60 3.48 -5.57
N VAL A 708 28.46 2.47 -5.60
CA VAL A 708 28.47 1.39 -4.62
C VAL A 708 29.62 1.61 -3.64
N PHE A 709 29.31 1.66 -2.37
CA PHE A 709 30.30 1.68 -1.31
C PHE A 709 30.37 0.30 -0.63
N THR A 710 31.60 -0.14 -0.38
CA THR A 710 31.84 -1.39 0.36
C THR A 710 32.54 -1.07 1.66
N VAL A 711 32.07 -1.60 2.76
CA VAL A 711 32.67 -1.47 4.09
C VAL A 711 33.11 -2.87 4.55
N SER A 712 34.39 -3.07 4.76
CA SER A 712 34.97 -4.32 5.27
C SER A 712 35.55 -4.07 6.64
N VAL A 713 35.19 -4.89 7.61
CA VAL A 713 35.65 -4.80 9.00
C VAL A 713 36.41 -6.05 9.37
N GLU A 714 37.69 -5.92 9.68
CA GLU A 714 38.59 -7.01 10.13
C GLU A 714 39.35 -6.56 11.39
N GLY A 715 39.05 -7.19 12.52
CA GLY A 715 39.58 -6.78 13.83
C GLY A 715 39.18 -5.35 14.16
N SER A 716 40.16 -4.48 14.40
CA SER A 716 39.92 -3.04 14.59
C SER A 716 40.02 -2.20 13.31
N GLN A 717 40.32 -2.81 12.17
CA GLN A 717 40.46 -2.10 10.90
C GLN A 717 39.13 -2.07 10.13
N ILE A 718 38.76 -0.89 9.62
CA ILE A 718 37.65 -0.68 8.70
C ILE A 718 38.20 -0.15 7.40
N VAL A 719 37.94 -0.85 6.31
CA VAL A 719 38.28 -0.39 4.96
C VAL A 719 36.98 -0.02 4.25
N VAL A 720 36.88 1.23 3.82
CA VAL A 720 35.73 1.71 3.02
C VAL A 720 36.22 1.95 1.60
N GLY A 721 35.58 1.28 0.63
CA GLY A 721 35.88 1.42 -0.78
C GLY A 721 34.68 1.96 -1.57
N ARG A 722 34.95 2.76 -2.58
CA ARG A 722 33.95 3.31 -3.52
C ARG A 722 34.14 2.69 -4.90
N MET A 723 33.05 2.35 -5.55
CA MET A 723 33.00 1.96 -6.96
C MET A 723 31.89 2.73 -7.65
N GLY A 724 32.23 3.57 -8.63
CA GLY A 724 31.28 4.41 -9.35
C GLY A 724 31.90 5.74 -9.78
N HIS A 725 31.06 6.76 -9.96
CA HIS A 725 31.49 8.07 -10.45
C HIS A 725 32.42 8.77 -9.45
N PRO A 726 33.56 9.39 -9.90
CA PRO A 726 34.50 10.07 -9.02
C PRO A 726 33.97 11.45 -8.56
N LEU A 727 33.29 11.45 -7.41
CA LEU A 727 32.79 12.65 -6.72
C LEU A 727 33.35 12.69 -5.29
N PRO A 728 33.44 13.87 -4.63
CA PRO A 728 33.82 13.95 -3.24
C PRO A 728 32.85 13.18 -2.34
N TRP A 729 33.36 12.57 -1.29
CA TRP A 729 32.56 11.81 -0.33
C TRP A 729 33.21 11.78 1.05
N ASN A 730 32.47 11.39 2.06
CA ASN A 730 32.94 11.40 3.44
C ASN A 730 32.58 10.08 4.15
N VAL A 731 33.35 9.75 5.19
CA VAL A 731 33.02 8.66 6.13
C VAL A 731 32.98 9.25 7.54
N LYS A 732 31.91 8.95 8.29
CA LYS A 732 31.77 9.31 9.69
C LYS A 732 31.75 8.06 10.59
N LEU A 733 32.70 8.01 11.52
CA LEU A 733 32.76 6.97 12.57
C LEU A 733 32.76 7.67 13.93
N GLY A 734 31.70 7.47 14.72
CA GLY A 734 31.47 8.27 15.92
C GLY A 734 31.38 9.78 15.60
N ASP A 735 32.19 10.59 16.24
CA ASP A 735 32.24 12.05 15.98
C ASP A 735 33.28 12.43 14.92
N THR A 736 34.08 11.48 14.45
CA THR A 736 35.17 11.76 13.47
C THR A 736 34.62 11.65 12.05
N VAL A 737 34.87 12.70 11.25
CA VAL A 737 34.57 12.72 9.81
C VAL A 737 35.89 12.70 9.05
N THR A 738 36.02 11.76 8.12
CA THR A 738 37.12 11.67 7.13
C THR A 738 36.60 12.10 5.79
N GLU A 739 37.14 13.21 5.27
CA GLU A 739 36.80 13.74 3.95
C GLU A 739 37.69 13.10 2.89
N LEU A 740 37.10 12.75 1.74
CA LEU A 740 37.80 12.13 0.62
C LEU A 740 37.53 12.91 -0.66
N ALA A 741 38.61 13.25 -1.34
CA ALA A 741 38.53 13.92 -2.63
C ALA A 741 37.98 12.97 -3.74
N ALA A 742 37.60 13.55 -4.88
CA ALA A 742 36.98 12.79 -5.98
C ALA A 742 37.89 11.69 -6.57
N ASP A 743 39.20 11.81 -6.45
CA ASP A 743 40.20 10.85 -6.93
C ASP A 743 40.57 9.77 -5.89
N GLN A 744 39.99 9.83 -4.69
CA GLN A 744 40.21 8.86 -3.60
C GLN A 744 39.08 7.85 -3.55
N ASP A 745 39.38 6.60 -3.98
CA ASP A 745 38.40 5.51 -4.03
C ASP A 745 38.32 4.66 -2.75
N SER A 746 39.17 4.91 -1.77
CA SER A 746 39.14 4.18 -0.50
C SER A 746 39.77 4.94 0.65
N CYS A 747 39.39 4.56 1.87
CA CYS A 747 40.05 4.96 3.10
C CYS A 747 40.09 3.80 4.11
N THR A 748 40.99 3.91 5.08
CA THR A 748 41.11 2.98 6.19
C THR A 748 40.92 3.73 7.50
N LEU A 749 40.04 3.21 8.36
CA LEU A 749 39.75 3.73 9.69
C LEU A 749 40.06 2.66 10.75
N THR A 750 40.18 3.07 11.99
CA THR A 750 40.40 2.18 13.12
C THR A 750 39.25 2.32 14.11
N LEU A 751 38.67 1.19 14.53
CA LEU A 751 37.74 1.15 15.69
C LEU A 751 38.53 1.55 16.94
N GLY A 752 38.02 2.58 17.62
CA GLY A 752 38.63 3.09 18.86
C GLY A 752 38.39 2.16 20.06
#